data_1028bd56c3a18e77d96ee3ad22c9fafe
#
_entry.id   1028bd56c3a18e77d96ee3ad22c9fafe
#
_cell.length_a   1.000
_cell.length_b   1.000
_cell.length_c   1.000
_cell.angle_alpha   90.00
_cell.angle_beta   90.00
_cell.angle_gamma   90.00
#
_symmetry.space_group_name_H-M   'P 1'
#
loop_
_entity.id
_entity.type
_entity.pdbx_description
1 polymer ?
#
loop_
_entity_poly.entity_id
_entity_poly.type
_entity_poly.pdbx_seq_one_letter_code
_entity_poly.pdbx_strand_id
1 'polypeptide(L)'
;MIRLITALLIAIFMVLPVHTTKMQAMAQTSRPELKETTPITSGAVLKEYQWQTSSGHVNINVIEVDLNNPHVHVEVIPGGGRLTQRLNVSAMARNTGAAAAINGDFFNTRAEGVPIGPMVMGSRLVSSPAVLQGIFALGITRDRTAYIEPFSFQGKVTAPTGVEFQLSGLNKTVYWEEPAGIHSHANKLHLYNDLWGGTTRGHDSWTTPTEMLVKDGRVVEIVTGRYFDYPVPQGTYILRGHGEAARFIADNFQPGDMVDIQYSINPNRDWTMVVGGHALLVDNGVLVPYTRDLAALGGVRARTAAGISRDGKTLYLVGVERNTPISVGLSLTNLSKFFEEIGAWRAINLDGGGSATMVSRPLGEWDTRRVFAPEQPQERLVVNAIGIYSKAPQGQLKGLLIGGADLLLINEEASYTLKGYDEYYNPVDVKTLPAKWQEAGNIGNLEGNRFIAGKPGLTEIIAGVNSTNVRMPVQVIGKQDVSAMVLTYSSNINLSGNQRQLELVLKTKSGESRQVPTNLVQWQFHRLKGHVSPQGILTIEDTMGSSIGFVVARYQGFSAPLALQFQGEADVFSFNTLQGIAFEGFPQGVLGNVFLANDPANPQAQVTRLEYDFTRGQGTNAAYVRFAENGLLIDDIAQGFGVSIHGNNGNEWIRAEVQDGSGTIHRLDLTPGVNWTGWRKLQVNTASLTRPATLKRIYVAVPEEQRGQRSLQGSILLKGLTFTYGAREAEPSQQQILELRIGQKTLMVNGAKTEMDVAPVVVNGRTLVPVRFISQALGSSVLWDGAARNATVIKGRRWIDLWPGEAVMVVDGNGVNLDVAPQLIQGRTMLPLRAVAESLDLSVHWDPQTLKITLK
;
A
#
# COMPACT_ATOMS: atom_id res chain seq x y z
N MET A 1 3.83 -24.34 -73.07
CA MET A 1 3.95 -23.42 -74.23
C MET A 1 3.78 -22.00 -73.70
N ILE A 2 4.83 -21.35 -73.45
CA ILE A 2 5.34 -20.20 -74.25
C ILE A 2 4.59 -18.89 -73.92
N ARG A 3 5.33 -18.07 -73.28
CA ARG A 3 5.97 -16.71 -73.32
C ARG A 3 5.22 -15.63 -72.54
N LEU A 4 5.95 -15.12 -71.54
CA LEU A 4 6.48 -13.77 -71.36
C LEU A 4 5.80 -12.66 -72.18
N ILE A 5 5.32 -11.59 -71.49
CA ILE A 5 5.52 -10.17 -71.87
C ILE A 5 5.59 -9.35 -70.59
N THR A 6 6.69 -8.61 -70.51
CA THR A 6 7.02 -7.59 -69.49
C THR A 6 6.30 -6.29 -69.86
N ALA A 7 5.67 -5.62 -68.89
CA ALA A 7 5.23 -4.24 -69.03
C ALA A 7 5.57 -3.45 -67.74
N LEU A 8 6.43 -2.51 -67.93
CA LEU A 8 6.89 -1.47 -67.04
C LEU A 8 5.75 -0.48 -66.74
N LEU A 9 5.38 -0.28 -65.50
CA LEU A 9 4.50 0.83 -65.12
C LEU A 9 5.12 1.60 -63.94
N ILE A 10 5.46 2.85 -64.23
CA ILE A 10 5.94 3.90 -63.36
C ILE A 10 4.83 4.25 -62.39
N ALA A 11 5.04 4.01 -61.08
CA ALA A 11 4.16 4.47 -60.04
C ALA A 11 4.61 5.80 -59.44
N ILE A 12 3.77 6.78 -59.65
CA ILE A 12 3.87 8.12 -59.03
C ILE A 12 3.62 7.99 -57.52
N PHE A 13 4.61 8.30 -56.70
CA PHE A 13 4.44 8.43 -55.25
C PHE A 13 3.65 9.70 -54.90
N MET A 14 2.35 9.59 -54.63
CA MET A 14 1.61 10.60 -53.87
C MET A 14 1.90 10.37 -52.38
N VAL A 15 2.62 11.33 -51.80
CA VAL A 15 2.78 11.41 -50.32
C VAL A 15 1.47 11.93 -49.74
N LEU A 16 0.66 11.02 -49.19
CA LEU A 16 -0.45 11.35 -48.28
C LEU A 16 0.12 11.43 -46.86
N PRO A 17 -0.24 12.44 -46.05
CA PRO A 17 0.16 12.49 -44.67
C PRO A 17 -0.53 11.36 -43.90
N VAL A 18 0.25 10.40 -43.39
CA VAL A 18 -0.23 9.37 -42.48
C VAL A 18 -0.51 10.06 -41.17
N HIS A 19 -1.79 10.33 -40.90
CA HIS A 19 -2.26 10.60 -39.55
C HIS A 19 -2.11 9.31 -38.75
N THR A 20 -1.05 9.21 -37.97
CA THR A 20 -0.94 8.21 -36.93
C THR A 20 -1.92 8.56 -35.81
N THR A 21 -3.16 8.15 -35.95
CA THR A 21 -4.05 7.95 -34.79
C THR A 21 -3.36 6.93 -33.91
N LYS A 22 -2.80 7.38 -32.79
CA LYS A 22 -2.49 6.49 -31.65
C LYS A 22 -3.81 5.82 -31.26
N MET A 23 -4.06 4.63 -31.75
CA MET A 23 -4.99 3.71 -31.12
C MET A 23 -4.43 3.50 -29.70
N GLN A 24 -5.03 4.14 -28.71
CA GLN A 24 -4.94 3.66 -27.35
C GLN A 24 -5.45 2.21 -27.41
N ALA A 25 -4.54 1.27 -27.25
CA ALA A 25 -4.92 -0.12 -27.03
C ALA A 25 -5.81 -0.09 -25.77
N MET A 26 -7.12 -0.25 -25.95
CA MET A 26 -8.01 -0.59 -24.84
C MET A 26 -7.40 -1.82 -24.21
N ALA A 27 -6.94 -1.71 -22.99
CA ALA A 27 -6.42 -2.82 -22.22
C ALA A 27 -7.53 -3.87 -22.21
N GLN A 28 -7.29 -4.96 -22.95
CA GLN A 28 -8.19 -6.09 -22.99
C GLN A 28 -8.26 -6.60 -21.56
N THR A 29 -9.42 -6.51 -20.91
CA THR A 29 -9.61 -7.01 -19.55
C THR A 29 -9.32 -8.50 -19.56
N SER A 30 -8.22 -8.90 -18.90
CA SER A 30 -7.88 -10.31 -18.73
C SER A 30 -8.94 -11.01 -17.86
N ARG A 31 -8.94 -12.34 -17.81
CA ARG A 31 -9.68 -13.09 -16.80
C ARG A 31 -8.92 -13.06 -15.46
N PRO A 32 -9.62 -13.27 -14.33
CA PRO A 32 -8.95 -13.51 -13.05
C PRO A 32 -8.06 -14.76 -13.14
N GLU A 33 -6.81 -14.63 -12.70
CA GLU A 33 -5.84 -15.73 -12.73
C GLU A 33 -5.61 -16.22 -11.29
N LEU A 34 -5.82 -17.51 -11.05
CA LEU A 34 -5.48 -18.16 -9.78
C LEU A 34 -3.97 -18.24 -9.63
N LYS A 35 -3.41 -17.63 -8.58
CA LYS A 35 -1.98 -17.61 -8.30
C LYS A 35 -1.57 -18.65 -7.28
N GLU A 36 -2.35 -18.77 -6.20
CA GLU A 36 -2.03 -19.65 -5.10
C GLU A 36 -3.28 -20.29 -4.51
N THR A 37 -3.12 -21.50 -3.94
CA THR A 37 -4.11 -22.18 -3.13
C THR A 37 -3.44 -22.73 -1.89
N THR A 38 -3.83 -22.22 -0.72
CA THR A 38 -3.25 -22.60 0.58
C THR A 38 -4.32 -23.23 1.46
N PRO A 39 -4.08 -24.45 2.02
CA PRO A 39 -4.98 -25.03 2.99
C PRO A 39 -5.10 -24.21 4.27
N ILE A 40 -6.33 -24.02 4.78
CA ILE A 40 -6.61 -23.40 6.09
C ILE A 40 -6.86 -24.48 7.13
N THR A 41 -7.75 -25.40 6.79
CA THR A 41 -8.11 -26.60 7.56
C THR A 41 -8.77 -27.59 6.61
N SER A 42 -9.03 -28.83 7.08
CA SER A 42 -9.78 -29.80 6.29
C SER A 42 -11.13 -29.22 5.87
N GLY A 43 -11.39 -29.17 4.57
CA GLY A 43 -12.61 -28.60 3.97
C GLY A 43 -12.60 -27.08 3.77
N ALA A 44 -11.47 -26.39 4.03
CA ALA A 44 -11.36 -24.96 3.71
C ALA A 44 -9.96 -24.61 3.17
N VAL A 45 -9.95 -23.83 2.07
CA VAL A 45 -8.73 -23.32 1.43
C VAL A 45 -8.82 -21.82 1.19
N LEU A 46 -7.68 -21.15 1.19
CA LEU A 46 -7.51 -19.79 0.70
C LEU A 46 -7.01 -19.85 -0.74
N LYS A 47 -7.71 -19.21 -1.66
CA LYS A 47 -7.33 -19.04 -3.07
C LYS A 47 -7.03 -17.57 -3.33
N GLU A 48 -5.88 -17.28 -3.91
CA GLU A 48 -5.44 -15.94 -4.24
C GLU A 48 -5.48 -15.73 -5.76
N TYR A 49 -6.22 -14.72 -6.20
CA TYR A 49 -6.35 -14.37 -7.60
C TYR A 49 -5.78 -13.01 -7.89
N GLN A 50 -5.22 -12.85 -9.08
CA GLN A 50 -4.84 -11.58 -9.65
C GLN A 50 -5.66 -11.30 -10.91
N TRP A 51 -6.12 -10.07 -11.05
CA TRP A 51 -6.93 -9.68 -12.20
C TRP A 51 -6.55 -8.29 -12.69
N GLN A 52 -6.20 -8.18 -14.00
CA GLN A 52 -6.02 -6.90 -14.66
C GLN A 52 -7.37 -6.40 -15.18
N THR A 53 -7.95 -5.41 -14.50
CA THR A 53 -9.20 -4.76 -14.90
C THR A 53 -8.94 -3.47 -15.68
N SER A 54 -9.98 -2.85 -16.23
CA SER A 54 -9.89 -1.51 -16.83
C SER A 54 -9.52 -0.41 -15.81
N SER A 55 -9.74 -0.66 -14.52
CA SER A 55 -9.39 0.27 -13.43
C SER A 55 -7.98 0.07 -12.89
N GLY A 56 -7.30 -1.03 -13.26
CA GLY A 56 -5.97 -1.39 -12.80
C GLY A 56 -5.89 -2.83 -12.28
N HIS A 57 -4.77 -3.14 -11.66
CA HIS A 57 -4.48 -4.44 -11.08
C HIS A 57 -5.27 -4.65 -9.77
N VAL A 58 -5.78 -5.86 -9.56
CA VAL A 58 -6.61 -6.22 -8.40
C VAL A 58 -6.19 -7.56 -7.82
N ASN A 59 -6.00 -7.61 -6.52
CA ASN A 59 -5.87 -8.85 -5.75
C ASN A 59 -7.22 -9.24 -5.16
N ILE A 60 -7.63 -10.49 -5.37
CA ILE A 60 -8.88 -11.06 -4.87
C ILE A 60 -8.56 -12.32 -4.08
N ASN A 61 -9.05 -12.38 -2.86
CA ASN A 61 -8.84 -13.50 -1.95
C ASN A 61 -10.17 -14.22 -1.72
N VAL A 62 -10.17 -15.53 -1.85
CA VAL A 62 -11.36 -16.38 -1.71
C VAL A 62 -11.11 -17.47 -0.68
N ILE A 63 -11.86 -17.46 0.41
CA ILE A 63 -11.97 -18.63 1.27
C ILE A 63 -13.04 -19.52 0.67
N GLU A 64 -12.63 -20.66 0.11
CA GLU A 64 -13.52 -21.69 -0.42
C GLU A 64 -13.72 -22.78 0.63
N VAL A 65 -14.99 -23.04 0.96
CA VAL A 65 -15.38 -24.02 1.98
C VAL A 65 -16.22 -25.13 1.37
N ASP A 66 -15.75 -26.36 1.49
CA ASP A 66 -16.52 -27.58 1.14
C ASP A 66 -17.40 -27.98 2.32
N LEU A 67 -18.69 -27.68 2.23
CA LEU A 67 -19.67 -28.00 3.26
C LEU A 67 -19.99 -29.51 3.35
N ASN A 68 -19.56 -30.34 2.40
CA ASN A 68 -19.64 -31.81 2.54
C ASN A 68 -18.60 -32.34 3.53
N ASN A 69 -17.48 -31.63 3.73
CA ASN A 69 -16.43 -32.06 4.63
C ASN A 69 -16.90 -31.98 6.11
N PRO A 70 -16.95 -33.11 6.85
CA PRO A 70 -17.47 -33.12 8.22
C PRO A 70 -16.61 -32.34 9.21
N HIS A 71 -15.36 -32.07 8.85
CA HIS A 71 -14.39 -31.43 9.76
C HIS A 71 -14.37 -29.90 9.66
N VAL A 72 -15.10 -29.28 8.72
CA VAL A 72 -15.25 -27.83 8.68
C VAL A 72 -16.61 -27.40 9.24
N HIS A 73 -16.66 -26.31 9.96
CA HIS A 73 -17.88 -25.68 10.46
C HIS A 73 -17.85 -24.18 10.18
N VAL A 74 -19.00 -23.64 9.76
CA VAL A 74 -19.18 -22.20 9.49
C VAL A 74 -20.20 -21.65 10.47
N GLU A 75 -19.88 -20.52 11.12
CA GLU A 75 -20.76 -19.89 12.10
C GLU A 75 -20.64 -18.36 12.04
N VAL A 76 -21.67 -17.65 12.43
CA VAL A 76 -21.65 -16.20 12.62
C VAL A 76 -21.00 -15.85 13.95
N ILE A 77 -20.08 -14.92 13.94
CA ILE A 77 -19.42 -14.40 15.13
C ILE A 77 -19.97 -13.01 15.42
N PRO A 78 -20.70 -12.78 16.53
CA PRO A 78 -21.11 -11.43 16.92
C PRO A 78 -19.91 -10.63 17.43
N GLY A 79 -19.89 -9.32 17.21
CA GLY A 79 -18.89 -8.43 17.77
C GLY A 79 -18.96 -8.48 19.31
N GLY A 80 -17.90 -8.52 20.01
CA GLY A 80 -17.86 -8.46 21.48
C GLY A 80 -18.80 -9.38 22.27
N GLY A 81 -19.44 -10.37 21.61
CA GLY A 81 -20.38 -11.32 22.23
C GLY A 81 -21.83 -10.79 22.35
N ARG A 82 -22.09 -9.52 22.02
CA ARG A 82 -23.41 -8.90 22.05
C ARG A 82 -23.63 -8.03 20.80
N LEU A 83 -24.86 -7.88 20.35
CA LEU A 83 -25.22 -7.22 19.09
C LEU A 83 -24.81 -5.74 19.01
N THR A 84 -24.87 -5.01 20.12
CA THR A 84 -24.49 -3.59 20.19
C THR A 84 -22.98 -3.37 20.40
N GLN A 85 -22.21 -4.45 20.61
CA GLN A 85 -20.77 -4.42 20.78
C GLN A 85 -20.11 -4.76 19.46
N ARG A 86 -19.36 -3.82 18.91
CA ARG A 86 -18.58 -4.02 17.69
C ARG A 86 -17.16 -4.41 18.05
N LEU A 87 -16.56 -5.26 17.20
CA LEU A 87 -15.18 -5.70 17.33
C LEU A 87 -14.56 -5.83 15.93
N ASN A 88 -13.24 -5.77 15.81
CA ASN A 88 -12.60 -6.07 14.54
C ASN A 88 -12.58 -7.59 14.26
N VAL A 89 -12.54 -7.97 12.98
CA VAL A 89 -12.60 -9.39 12.55
C VAL A 89 -11.44 -10.20 13.11
N SER A 90 -10.24 -9.60 13.16
CA SER A 90 -9.04 -10.23 13.74
C SER A 90 -9.25 -10.64 15.20
N ALA A 91 -9.87 -9.79 16.00
CA ALA A 91 -10.16 -10.07 17.40
C ALA A 91 -11.31 -11.09 17.54
N MET A 92 -12.36 -10.99 16.70
CA MET A 92 -13.46 -11.97 16.68
C MET A 92 -12.92 -13.38 16.40
N ALA A 93 -12.08 -13.54 15.36
CA ALA A 93 -11.49 -14.83 15.02
C ALA A 93 -10.63 -15.39 16.16
N ARG A 94 -9.78 -14.55 16.76
CA ARG A 94 -8.89 -14.95 17.86
C ARG A 94 -9.70 -15.37 19.10
N ASN A 95 -10.71 -14.59 19.48
CA ASN A 95 -11.50 -14.85 20.68
C ASN A 95 -12.34 -16.11 20.57
N THR A 96 -12.71 -16.53 19.35
CA THR A 96 -13.54 -17.70 19.10
C THR A 96 -12.77 -18.92 18.63
N GLY A 97 -11.46 -18.76 18.31
CA GLY A 97 -10.64 -19.84 17.77
C GLY A 97 -10.96 -20.20 16.33
N ALA A 98 -11.54 -19.27 15.56
CA ALA A 98 -11.80 -19.50 14.15
C ALA A 98 -10.47 -19.62 13.37
N ALA A 99 -10.39 -20.60 12.47
CA ALA A 99 -9.24 -20.76 11.58
C ALA A 99 -9.20 -19.72 10.45
N ALA A 100 -10.36 -19.16 10.09
CA ALA A 100 -10.48 -18.02 9.21
C ALA A 100 -11.76 -17.24 9.52
N ALA A 101 -11.82 -15.98 9.13
CA ALA A 101 -13.02 -15.17 9.24
C ALA A 101 -13.04 -14.03 8.22
N ILE A 102 -14.25 -13.57 7.90
CA ILE A 102 -14.49 -12.40 7.04
C ILE A 102 -15.64 -11.58 7.65
N ASN A 103 -15.63 -10.25 7.52
CA ASN A 103 -16.73 -9.43 8.01
C ASN A 103 -18.05 -9.76 7.29
N GLY A 104 -19.16 -9.58 7.98
CA GLY A 104 -20.49 -9.96 7.51
C GLY A 104 -21.38 -8.79 7.11
N ASP A 105 -22.43 -8.57 7.89
CA ASP A 105 -23.57 -7.72 7.59
C ASP A 105 -23.27 -6.22 7.65
N PHE A 106 -24.07 -5.46 6.93
CA PHE A 106 -24.19 -4.01 7.05
C PHE A 106 -24.79 -3.58 8.38
N PHE A 107 -24.44 -2.39 8.84
CA PHE A 107 -24.92 -1.84 10.09
C PHE A 107 -25.00 -0.31 10.05
N ASN A 108 -25.88 0.26 10.89
CA ASN A 108 -25.97 1.69 11.03
C ASN A 108 -24.93 2.21 12.04
N THR A 109 -23.91 2.90 11.55
CA THR A 109 -22.83 3.45 12.39
C THR A 109 -23.30 4.60 13.31
N ARG A 110 -24.45 5.22 13.03
CA ARG A 110 -25.01 6.37 13.77
C ARG A 110 -26.03 5.99 14.84
N ALA A 111 -26.40 4.70 14.94
CA ALA A 111 -27.32 4.15 15.93
C ALA A 111 -26.60 3.10 16.78
N GLU A 112 -27.34 2.19 17.40
CA GLU A 112 -26.78 1.13 18.26
C GLU A 112 -25.79 0.21 17.54
N GLY A 113 -25.76 0.27 16.22
CA GLY A 113 -24.74 -0.43 15.40
C GLY A 113 -24.96 -1.94 15.32
N VAL A 114 -26.22 -2.36 15.28
CA VAL A 114 -26.62 -3.78 15.14
C VAL A 114 -26.78 -4.18 13.67
N PRO A 115 -26.78 -5.50 13.36
CA PRO A 115 -26.97 -5.99 11.99
C PRO A 115 -28.28 -5.53 11.37
N ILE A 116 -28.27 -5.17 10.08
CA ILE A 116 -29.48 -4.82 9.32
C ILE A 116 -30.26 -6.08 8.92
N GLY A 117 -29.57 -7.09 8.45
CA GLY A 117 -30.17 -8.35 8.04
C GLY A 117 -30.54 -9.28 9.21
N PRO A 118 -31.00 -10.48 8.87
CA PRO A 118 -31.24 -11.54 9.86
C PRO A 118 -29.93 -12.07 10.42
N MET A 119 -29.98 -12.52 11.66
CA MET A 119 -28.87 -13.25 12.27
C MET A 119 -29.37 -14.47 13.03
N VAL A 120 -28.96 -15.66 12.60
CA VAL A 120 -29.12 -16.93 13.33
C VAL A 120 -27.74 -17.41 13.73
N MET A 121 -27.56 -17.80 14.98
CA MET A 121 -26.33 -18.29 15.54
C MET A 121 -26.62 -19.51 16.42
N GLY A 122 -25.92 -20.62 16.17
CA GLY A 122 -26.16 -21.86 16.89
C GLY A 122 -27.62 -22.33 16.83
N SER A 123 -28.27 -22.21 15.68
CA SER A 123 -29.70 -22.52 15.46
C SER A 123 -30.70 -21.63 16.22
N ARG A 124 -30.27 -20.54 16.84
CA ARG A 124 -31.13 -19.59 17.54
C ARG A 124 -31.23 -18.30 16.71
N LEU A 125 -32.45 -17.82 16.47
CA LEU A 125 -32.66 -16.49 15.87
C LEU A 125 -32.24 -15.41 16.88
N VAL A 126 -31.27 -14.60 16.47
CA VAL A 126 -30.63 -13.56 17.31
C VAL A 126 -31.10 -12.17 16.91
N SER A 127 -31.31 -11.92 15.61
CA SER A 127 -31.81 -10.66 15.10
C SER A 127 -32.72 -10.92 13.89
N SER A 128 -33.88 -10.31 13.85
CA SER A 128 -34.78 -10.37 12.70
C SER A 128 -34.20 -9.61 11.50
N PRO A 129 -34.60 -9.88 10.24
CA PRO A 129 -34.30 -9.00 9.12
C PRO A 129 -35.03 -7.65 9.30
N ALA A 130 -34.45 -6.57 8.80
CA ALA A 130 -35.15 -5.32 8.57
C ALA A 130 -36.11 -5.48 7.36
N VAL A 131 -37.24 -4.76 7.36
CA VAL A 131 -38.18 -4.74 6.23
C VAL A 131 -37.66 -3.78 5.15
N LEU A 132 -36.79 -4.33 4.29
CA LEU A 132 -36.13 -3.60 3.20
C LEU A 132 -36.24 -4.41 1.90
N GLN A 133 -36.44 -3.72 0.77
CA GLN A 133 -36.57 -4.37 -0.53
C GLN A 133 -35.22 -4.80 -1.10
N GLY A 134 -35.20 -5.94 -1.79
CA GLY A 134 -34.07 -6.40 -2.57
C GLY A 134 -32.84 -6.82 -1.77
N ILE A 135 -32.99 -7.04 -0.46
CA ILE A 135 -31.93 -7.53 0.43
C ILE A 135 -32.00 -9.05 0.52
N PHE A 136 -30.83 -9.67 0.37
CA PHE A 136 -30.61 -11.11 0.51
C PHE A 136 -29.67 -11.40 1.68
N ALA A 137 -29.74 -12.59 2.22
CA ALA A 137 -28.86 -13.08 3.27
C ALA A 137 -28.33 -14.48 2.94
N LEU A 138 -27.16 -14.80 3.48
CA LEU A 138 -26.58 -16.13 3.45
C LEU A 138 -27.06 -16.93 4.65
N GLY A 139 -27.61 -18.12 4.43
CA GLY A 139 -27.98 -19.07 5.48
C GLY A 139 -27.38 -20.46 5.20
N ILE A 140 -27.08 -21.20 6.28
CA ILE A 140 -26.66 -22.61 6.21
C ILE A 140 -27.58 -23.40 7.11
N THR A 141 -28.10 -24.51 6.58
CA THR A 141 -29.00 -25.43 7.26
C THR A 141 -28.25 -26.56 7.98
N ARG A 142 -28.93 -27.31 8.85
CA ARG A 142 -28.34 -28.41 9.60
C ARG A 142 -27.76 -29.52 8.72
N ASP A 143 -28.35 -29.76 7.54
CA ASP A 143 -27.82 -30.66 6.52
C ASP A 143 -26.62 -30.09 5.75
N ARG A 144 -26.13 -28.92 6.20
CA ARG A 144 -24.93 -28.24 5.67
C ARG A 144 -25.10 -27.80 4.23
N THR A 145 -26.30 -27.34 3.85
CA THR A 145 -26.58 -26.73 2.56
C THR A 145 -26.66 -25.22 2.74
N ALA A 146 -25.89 -24.50 1.94
CA ALA A 146 -25.90 -23.04 1.91
C ALA A 146 -26.99 -22.51 0.95
N TYR A 147 -27.66 -21.46 1.34
CA TYR A 147 -28.68 -20.75 0.58
C TYR A 147 -28.38 -19.25 0.60
N ILE A 148 -28.73 -18.59 -0.47
CA ILE A 148 -28.79 -17.11 -0.54
C ILE A 148 -30.20 -16.74 -0.92
N GLU A 149 -30.97 -16.19 0.03
CA GLU A 149 -32.42 -15.95 -0.12
C GLU A 149 -32.82 -14.63 0.55
N PRO A 150 -33.94 -14.01 0.15
CA PRO A 150 -34.56 -12.93 0.91
C PRO A 150 -35.22 -13.51 2.15
N PHE A 151 -35.15 -12.79 3.26
CA PHE A 151 -35.76 -13.18 4.53
C PHE A 151 -36.82 -12.19 4.99
N SER A 152 -37.89 -12.69 5.62
CA SER A 152 -38.89 -11.91 6.32
C SER A 152 -39.08 -12.42 7.74
N PHE A 153 -39.61 -11.57 8.61
CA PHE A 153 -39.92 -11.91 9.99
C PHE A 153 -41.43 -11.87 10.21
N GLN A 154 -41.93 -12.81 10.96
CA GLN A 154 -43.30 -12.83 11.44
C GLN A 154 -43.32 -13.16 12.92
N GLY A 155 -44.16 -12.51 13.67
CA GLY A 155 -44.32 -12.77 15.08
C GLY A 155 -45.55 -12.15 15.66
N LYS A 156 -45.98 -12.68 16.79
CA LYS A 156 -47.10 -12.15 17.58
C LYS A 156 -46.87 -12.33 19.08
N VAL A 157 -47.52 -11.50 19.84
CA VAL A 157 -47.61 -11.60 21.29
C VAL A 157 -49.07 -11.73 21.66
N THR A 158 -49.42 -12.73 22.47
CA THR A 158 -50.76 -12.99 22.95
C THR A 158 -50.84 -12.74 24.45
N ALA A 159 -51.78 -11.88 24.86
CA ALA A 159 -52.07 -11.57 26.25
C ALA A 159 -52.88 -12.68 26.92
N PRO A 160 -52.96 -12.75 28.27
CA PRO A 160 -53.77 -13.72 28.96
C PRO A 160 -55.26 -13.66 28.60
N THR A 161 -55.72 -12.50 28.14
CA THR A 161 -57.11 -12.27 27.67
C THR A 161 -57.40 -12.84 26.29
N GLY A 162 -56.32 -13.35 25.60
CA GLY A 162 -56.43 -13.80 24.20
C GLY A 162 -56.25 -12.67 23.14
N VAL A 163 -56.08 -11.44 23.58
CA VAL A 163 -55.79 -10.33 22.64
C VAL A 163 -54.37 -10.47 22.06
N GLU A 164 -54.27 -10.40 20.76
CA GLU A 164 -53.02 -10.55 20.04
C GLU A 164 -52.51 -9.21 19.49
N PHE A 165 -51.19 -9.03 19.45
CA PHE A 165 -50.51 -7.91 18.78
C PHE A 165 -49.35 -8.40 17.96
N GLN A 166 -49.12 -7.80 16.79
CA GLN A 166 -48.01 -8.18 15.91
C GLN A 166 -46.66 -7.82 16.57
N LEU A 167 -45.74 -8.79 16.64
CA LEU A 167 -44.34 -8.56 16.98
C LEU A 167 -43.61 -8.20 15.69
N SER A 168 -43.06 -6.98 15.61
CA SER A 168 -42.49 -6.41 14.38
C SER A 168 -41.01 -6.66 14.22
N GLY A 169 -40.30 -6.99 15.30
CA GLY A 169 -38.85 -7.26 15.20
C GLY A 169 -38.23 -7.82 16.49
N LEU A 170 -37.08 -8.45 16.30
CA LEU A 170 -36.21 -8.97 17.36
C LEU A 170 -34.86 -8.26 17.29
N ASN A 171 -34.44 -7.62 18.37
CA ASN A 171 -33.12 -6.94 18.50
C ASN A 171 -32.83 -5.98 17.35
N LYS A 172 -33.74 -5.07 17.05
CA LYS A 172 -33.58 -4.09 15.95
C LYS A 172 -33.37 -2.67 16.45
N THR A 173 -32.47 -1.97 15.78
CA THR A 173 -32.38 -0.50 15.80
C THR A 173 -33.45 0.10 14.88
N VAL A 174 -33.55 1.43 14.88
CA VAL A 174 -34.47 2.16 14.01
C VAL A 174 -34.02 2.15 12.54
N TYR A 175 -34.99 2.04 11.63
CA TYR A 175 -34.85 2.17 10.18
C TYR A 175 -36.21 2.59 9.56
N TRP A 176 -36.15 2.90 8.26
CA TRP A 176 -37.37 3.14 7.50
C TRP A 176 -37.72 1.90 6.69
N GLU A 177 -38.94 1.39 6.84
CA GLU A 177 -39.44 0.22 6.12
C GLU A 177 -39.70 0.53 4.66
N GLU A 178 -39.35 -0.36 3.78
CA GLU A 178 -39.55 -0.24 2.35
C GLU A 178 -40.61 -1.24 1.84
N PRO A 179 -41.42 -0.83 0.85
CA PRO A 179 -41.43 0.46 0.15
C PRO A 179 -42.28 1.53 0.85
N ALA A 180 -42.90 1.19 1.96
CA ALA A 180 -43.95 2.03 2.60
C ALA A 180 -43.42 3.36 3.18
N GLY A 181 -42.10 3.47 3.44
CA GLY A 181 -41.50 4.64 4.06
C GLY A 181 -41.99 4.89 5.49
N ILE A 182 -42.37 3.82 6.21
CA ILE A 182 -42.88 3.87 7.59
C ILE A 182 -41.71 3.66 8.56
N HIS A 183 -41.72 4.41 9.66
CA HIS A 183 -40.76 4.25 10.72
C HIS A 183 -40.93 2.89 11.41
N SER A 184 -39.86 2.12 11.52
CA SER A 184 -39.88 0.73 11.97
C SER A 184 -40.35 0.52 13.42
N HIS A 185 -40.44 1.59 14.23
CA HIS A 185 -40.85 1.51 15.64
C HIS A 185 -42.16 2.25 15.91
N ALA A 186 -42.70 3.03 14.96
CA ALA A 186 -43.94 3.78 15.15
C ALA A 186 -45.15 2.84 15.22
N ASN A 187 -45.92 2.87 16.32
CA ASN A 187 -47.03 1.97 16.63
C ASN A 187 -46.68 0.46 16.64
N LYS A 188 -45.45 0.12 16.85
CA LYS A 188 -44.92 -1.26 16.72
C LYS A 188 -44.34 -1.82 18.00
N LEU A 189 -44.42 -3.14 18.11
CA LEU A 189 -43.88 -3.94 19.20
C LEU A 189 -42.57 -4.63 18.79
N HIS A 190 -41.52 -4.46 19.61
CA HIS A 190 -40.24 -5.08 19.43
C HIS A 190 -39.78 -5.87 20.65
N LEU A 191 -39.11 -6.97 20.43
CA LEU A 191 -38.48 -7.79 21.47
C LEU A 191 -36.98 -7.55 21.52
N TYR A 192 -36.46 -7.33 22.71
CA TYR A 192 -35.03 -7.23 23.00
C TYR A 192 -34.64 -8.30 24.04
N ASN A 193 -33.69 -9.15 23.70
CA ASN A 193 -33.17 -10.19 24.62
C ASN A 193 -31.78 -9.82 25.15
N ASP A 194 -31.21 -10.67 25.98
CA ASP A 194 -29.92 -10.49 26.63
C ASP A 194 -28.73 -10.34 25.67
N LEU A 195 -28.87 -10.71 24.38
CA LEU A 195 -27.87 -10.49 23.36
C LEU A 195 -27.83 -9.04 22.84
N TRP A 196 -28.82 -8.21 23.16
CA TRP A 196 -28.82 -6.80 22.77
C TRP A 196 -27.61 -6.03 23.28
N GLY A 197 -27.35 -6.07 24.58
CA GLY A 197 -26.15 -5.55 25.22
C GLY A 197 -26.11 -4.05 25.52
N GLY A 198 -26.94 -3.24 24.91
CA GLY A 198 -27.05 -1.80 25.16
C GLY A 198 -28.13 -1.44 26.15
N THR A 199 -28.03 -0.25 26.75
CA THR A 199 -29.09 0.34 27.58
C THR A 199 -30.14 1.07 26.75
N THR A 200 -29.72 1.62 25.57
CA THR A 200 -30.60 2.21 24.58
C THR A 200 -31.20 1.16 23.66
N ARG A 201 -32.42 1.38 23.23
CA ARG A 201 -33.20 0.52 22.32
C ARG A 201 -33.90 1.38 21.30
N GLY A 202 -34.26 0.83 20.15
CA GLY A 202 -34.90 1.56 19.06
C GLY A 202 -36.10 2.42 19.56
N HIS A 203 -36.23 3.63 19.03
CA HIS A 203 -37.21 4.65 19.46
C HIS A 203 -37.83 5.35 18.27
N ASP A 204 -39.15 5.60 18.25
CA ASP A 204 -39.83 6.30 17.17
C ASP A 204 -39.63 7.83 17.16
N SER A 205 -39.02 8.39 18.20
CA SER A 205 -38.75 9.81 18.41
C SER A 205 -40.02 10.71 18.67
N TRP A 206 -41.21 10.16 18.63
CA TRP A 206 -42.47 10.93 18.80
C TRP A 206 -43.25 10.51 20.04
N THR A 207 -43.19 9.23 20.44
CA THR A 207 -43.95 8.71 21.56
C THR A 207 -43.03 8.18 22.66
N THR A 208 -43.50 8.26 23.89
CA THR A 208 -42.83 7.60 25.00
C THR A 208 -43.19 6.11 25.02
N PRO A 209 -42.23 5.18 25.04
CA PRO A 209 -42.53 3.75 25.01
C PRO A 209 -43.14 3.26 26.31
N THR A 210 -43.86 2.13 26.21
CA THR A 210 -44.08 1.21 27.32
C THR A 210 -43.16 0.03 27.16
N GLU A 211 -42.43 -0.32 28.23
CA GLU A 211 -41.57 -1.50 28.27
C GLU A 211 -42.08 -2.52 29.32
N MET A 212 -42.00 -3.80 28.96
CA MET A 212 -42.36 -4.93 29.79
C MET A 212 -41.19 -5.89 29.88
N LEU A 213 -40.65 -6.06 31.11
CA LEU A 213 -39.63 -7.05 31.39
C LEU A 213 -40.29 -8.42 31.65
N VAL A 214 -39.82 -9.44 30.92
CA VAL A 214 -40.36 -10.81 31.03
C VAL A 214 -39.24 -11.76 31.39
N LYS A 215 -39.53 -12.64 32.37
CA LYS A 215 -38.63 -13.72 32.78
C LYS A 215 -39.44 -15.02 32.85
N ASP A 216 -38.91 -16.12 32.33
CA ASP A 216 -39.50 -17.42 32.29
C ASP A 216 -40.97 -17.40 31.78
N GLY A 217 -41.25 -16.58 30.75
CA GLY A 217 -42.57 -16.39 30.17
C GLY A 217 -43.54 -15.60 31.02
N ARG A 218 -43.11 -14.97 32.11
CA ARG A 218 -43.93 -14.15 32.99
C ARG A 218 -43.49 -12.70 33.05
N VAL A 219 -44.47 -11.82 33.13
CA VAL A 219 -44.22 -10.38 33.34
C VAL A 219 -43.63 -10.16 34.72
N VAL A 220 -42.48 -9.51 34.78
CA VAL A 220 -41.80 -9.10 36.01
C VAL A 220 -42.15 -7.67 36.38
N GLU A 221 -42.05 -6.75 35.42
CA GLU A 221 -42.28 -5.32 35.61
C GLU A 221 -42.75 -4.70 34.30
N ILE A 222 -43.61 -3.70 34.39
CA ILE A 222 -44.06 -2.85 33.30
C ILE A 222 -43.76 -1.40 33.66
N VAL A 223 -43.16 -0.66 32.74
CA VAL A 223 -42.89 0.75 32.89
C VAL A 223 -43.56 1.51 31.73
N THR A 224 -44.41 2.50 32.07
CA THR A 224 -45.13 3.36 31.10
C THR A 224 -44.65 4.80 31.24
N GLY A 225 -44.43 5.48 30.13
CA GLY A 225 -43.91 6.84 30.13
C GLY A 225 -42.42 6.97 30.46
N ARG A 226 -41.72 5.86 30.59
CA ARG A 226 -40.29 5.75 30.82
C ARG A 226 -39.79 4.44 30.22
N TYR A 227 -38.50 4.20 30.27
CA TYR A 227 -37.90 2.95 29.82
C TYR A 227 -36.85 2.47 30.83
N PHE A 228 -36.49 1.17 30.75
CA PHE A 228 -35.41 0.63 31.53
C PHE A 228 -34.06 1.16 31.03
N ASP A 229 -33.24 1.71 31.94
CA ASP A 229 -31.93 2.33 31.68
C ASP A 229 -30.75 1.38 31.87
N TYR A 230 -31.05 0.08 31.85
CA TYR A 230 -30.06 -1.01 32.00
C TYR A 230 -30.12 -1.97 30.80
N PRO A 231 -29.03 -2.72 30.53
CA PRO A 231 -29.03 -3.79 29.53
C PRO A 231 -30.04 -4.87 29.88
N VAL A 232 -30.58 -5.56 28.87
CA VAL A 232 -31.50 -6.68 29.12
C VAL A 232 -30.81 -7.72 29.99
N PRO A 233 -31.34 -8.07 31.17
CA PRO A 233 -30.71 -9.03 32.07
C PRO A 233 -30.63 -10.44 31.43
N GLN A 234 -29.64 -11.21 31.82
CA GLN A 234 -29.47 -12.58 31.30
C GLN A 234 -30.69 -13.45 31.57
N GLY A 235 -31.12 -14.22 30.58
CA GLY A 235 -32.29 -15.09 30.66
C GLY A 235 -33.62 -14.37 30.70
N THR A 236 -33.66 -13.06 30.37
CA THR A 236 -34.88 -12.25 30.27
C THR A 236 -35.02 -11.64 28.90
N TYR A 237 -36.15 -11.00 28.63
CA TYR A 237 -36.33 -10.13 27.47
C TYR A 237 -37.22 -8.94 27.84
N ILE A 238 -37.09 -7.88 27.06
CA ILE A 238 -37.91 -6.68 27.16
C ILE A 238 -38.75 -6.56 25.89
N LEU A 239 -40.06 -6.53 26.04
CA LEU A 239 -40.99 -6.09 25.00
C LEU A 239 -41.12 -4.57 25.11
N ARG A 240 -40.86 -3.87 23.99
CA ARG A 240 -40.96 -2.43 23.89
C ARG A 240 -41.98 -2.05 22.83
N GLY A 241 -43.03 -1.35 23.26
CA GLY A 241 -44.07 -0.82 22.39
C GLY A 241 -44.05 0.68 22.30
N HIS A 242 -44.37 1.22 21.12
CA HIS A 242 -44.64 2.63 20.87
C HIS A 242 -46.09 2.80 20.41
N GLY A 243 -46.71 3.94 20.74
CA GLY A 243 -48.08 4.28 20.31
C GLY A 243 -49.08 3.17 20.61
N GLU A 244 -49.68 2.52 19.59
CA GLU A 244 -50.64 1.43 19.75
C GLU A 244 -50.06 0.22 20.48
N ALA A 245 -48.83 -0.13 20.19
CA ALA A 245 -48.14 -1.23 20.88
C ALA A 245 -47.86 -0.92 22.35
N ALA A 246 -47.61 0.34 22.69
CA ALA A 246 -47.47 0.77 24.08
C ALA A 246 -48.80 0.60 24.86
N ARG A 247 -49.94 0.98 24.22
CA ARG A 247 -51.30 0.74 24.79
C ARG A 247 -51.57 -0.75 24.93
N PHE A 248 -51.29 -1.55 23.91
CA PHE A 248 -51.46 -3.01 24.00
C PHE A 248 -50.75 -3.58 25.22
N ILE A 249 -49.52 -3.21 25.54
CA ILE A 249 -48.83 -3.67 26.75
C ILE A 249 -49.54 -3.18 28.01
N ALA A 250 -49.83 -1.86 28.07
CA ALA A 250 -50.41 -1.23 29.28
C ALA A 250 -51.79 -1.76 29.63
N ASP A 251 -52.61 -2.02 28.61
CA ASP A 251 -54.05 -2.37 28.80
C ASP A 251 -54.26 -3.88 29.02
N ASN A 252 -53.32 -4.74 28.60
CA ASN A 252 -53.51 -6.20 28.56
C ASN A 252 -52.60 -7.01 29.46
N PHE A 253 -51.62 -6.38 30.17
CA PHE A 253 -50.68 -7.09 31.03
C PHE A 253 -50.52 -6.43 32.40
N GLN A 254 -50.27 -7.27 33.41
CA GLN A 254 -49.82 -6.87 34.72
C GLN A 254 -48.70 -7.81 35.23
N PRO A 255 -47.89 -7.40 36.25
CA PRO A 255 -46.87 -8.27 36.83
C PRO A 255 -47.45 -9.63 37.27
N GLY A 256 -46.75 -10.71 36.89
CA GLY A 256 -47.17 -12.10 37.13
C GLY A 256 -47.87 -12.77 35.96
N ASP A 257 -48.39 -12.03 35.01
CA ASP A 257 -49.10 -12.58 33.86
C ASP A 257 -48.18 -13.41 32.95
N MET A 258 -48.77 -14.42 32.33
CA MET A 258 -48.11 -15.21 31.28
C MET A 258 -48.11 -14.45 29.98
N VAL A 259 -47.02 -14.51 29.25
CA VAL A 259 -46.84 -13.89 27.92
C VAL A 259 -46.55 -15.01 26.93
N ASP A 260 -47.44 -15.20 25.94
CA ASP A 260 -47.18 -16.11 24.83
C ASP A 260 -46.57 -15.32 23.67
N ILE A 261 -45.36 -15.71 23.28
CA ILE A 261 -44.61 -15.06 22.20
C ILE A 261 -44.22 -16.11 21.16
N GLN A 262 -44.71 -15.90 19.94
CA GLN A 262 -44.44 -16.76 18.81
C GLN A 262 -43.77 -15.92 17.70
N TYR A 263 -42.63 -16.39 17.19
CA TYR A 263 -41.96 -15.73 16.05
C TYR A 263 -41.12 -16.70 15.24
N SER A 264 -40.94 -16.39 13.99
CA SER A 264 -40.08 -17.13 13.05
C SER A 264 -39.57 -16.22 11.93
N ILE A 265 -38.60 -16.70 11.17
CA ILE A 265 -38.17 -16.13 9.90
C ILE A 265 -38.64 -16.99 8.74
N ASN A 266 -38.94 -16.37 7.63
CA ASN A 266 -39.28 -17.06 6.38
C ASN A 266 -38.22 -16.72 5.33
N PRO A 267 -37.64 -17.70 4.60
CA PRO A 267 -38.00 -19.13 4.60
C PRO A 267 -37.71 -19.80 5.93
N ASN A 268 -38.66 -20.64 6.38
CA ASN A 268 -38.52 -21.41 7.62
C ASN A 268 -37.85 -22.75 7.31
N ARG A 269 -36.53 -22.80 7.54
CA ARG A 269 -35.71 -24.01 7.40
C ARG A 269 -34.99 -24.30 8.72
N ASP A 270 -34.40 -25.45 8.87
CA ASP A 270 -33.56 -25.79 10.02
C ASP A 270 -32.21 -25.10 9.93
N TRP A 271 -32.23 -23.76 10.07
CA TRP A 271 -31.04 -22.91 9.99
C TRP A 271 -30.10 -23.16 11.15
N THR A 272 -28.82 -23.41 10.87
CA THR A 272 -27.75 -23.40 11.88
C THR A 272 -27.15 -22.00 12.00
N MET A 273 -26.96 -21.31 10.89
CA MET A 273 -26.52 -19.92 10.86
C MET A 273 -27.23 -19.15 9.75
N VAL A 274 -27.46 -17.87 9.96
CA VAL A 274 -27.84 -16.90 8.93
C VAL A 274 -27.11 -15.58 9.20
N VAL A 275 -26.59 -14.95 8.17
CA VAL A 275 -25.97 -13.63 8.25
C VAL A 275 -26.51 -12.75 7.14
N GLY A 276 -26.84 -11.51 7.48
CA GLY A 276 -27.33 -10.53 6.53
C GLY A 276 -26.31 -10.20 5.46
N GLY A 277 -26.79 -9.89 4.29
CA GLY A 277 -26.05 -9.35 3.16
C GLY A 277 -26.81 -8.20 2.55
N HIS A 278 -26.63 -7.97 1.26
CA HIS A 278 -27.27 -6.87 0.56
C HIS A 278 -27.82 -7.33 -0.80
N ALA A 279 -27.45 -6.63 -1.89
CA ALA A 279 -27.97 -6.96 -3.21
C ALA A 279 -27.44 -8.28 -3.76
N LEU A 280 -28.30 -8.96 -4.53
CA LEU A 280 -27.92 -10.12 -5.32
C LEU A 280 -27.02 -9.67 -6.50
N LEU A 281 -25.89 -10.36 -6.68
CA LEU A 281 -24.90 -10.08 -7.72
C LEU A 281 -24.97 -11.08 -8.87
N VAL A 282 -25.22 -12.33 -8.53
CA VAL A 282 -25.35 -13.47 -9.45
C VAL A 282 -26.55 -14.28 -9.02
N ASP A 283 -27.37 -14.72 -9.96
CA ASP A 283 -28.48 -15.65 -9.77
C ASP A 283 -28.50 -16.70 -10.87
N ASN A 284 -28.71 -17.96 -10.50
CA ASN A 284 -28.70 -19.09 -11.42
C ASN A 284 -27.45 -19.17 -12.32
N GLY A 285 -26.29 -18.77 -11.78
CA GLY A 285 -25.00 -18.80 -12.46
C GLY A 285 -24.77 -17.69 -13.49
N VAL A 286 -25.65 -16.68 -13.56
CA VAL A 286 -25.53 -15.57 -14.50
C VAL A 286 -25.63 -14.23 -13.78
N LEU A 287 -25.08 -13.20 -14.40
CA LEU A 287 -25.18 -11.82 -13.91
C LEU A 287 -26.63 -11.36 -13.92
N VAL A 288 -27.05 -10.70 -12.87
CA VAL A 288 -28.40 -10.13 -12.76
C VAL A 288 -28.37 -8.62 -12.49
N PRO A 289 -29.41 -7.87 -12.88
CA PRO A 289 -29.59 -6.51 -12.38
C PRO A 289 -29.60 -6.53 -10.83
N TYR A 290 -28.96 -5.56 -10.21
CA TYR A 290 -28.93 -5.51 -8.74
C TYR A 290 -30.35 -5.39 -8.19
N THR A 291 -30.65 -6.21 -7.20
CA THR A 291 -31.98 -6.26 -6.58
C THR A 291 -32.29 -5.02 -5.75
N ARG A 292 -31.28 -4.15 -5.52
CA ARG A 292 -31.37 -2.91 -4.78
C ARG A 292 -30.48 -1.84 -5.41
N ASP A 293 -30.86 -0.55 -5.26
CA ASP A 293 -30.01 0.57 -5.65
C ASP A 293 -28.68 0.54 -4.86
N LEU A 294 -27.57 0.53 -5.59
CA LEU A 294 -26.22 0.47 -5.06
C LEU A 294 -25.43 1.77 -5.30
N ALA A 295 -26.09 2.88 -5.65
CA ALA A 295 -25.40 4.15 -5.95
C ALA A 295 -24.50 4.59 -4.79
N ALA A 296 -24.96 4.45 -3.54
CA ALA A 296 -24.18 4.73 -2.33
C ALA A 296 -22.97 3.78 -2.12
N LEU A 297 -23.01 2.59 -2.72
CA LEU A 297 -21.97 1.58 -2.64
C LEU A 297 -21.10 1.53 -3.92
N GLY A 298 -21.30 2.48 -4.84
CA GLY A 298 -20.65 2.54 -6.14
C GLY A 298 -19.14 2.76 -6.10
N GLY A 299 -18.53 2.72 -7.29
CA GLY A 299 -17.12 2.96 -7.50
C GLY A 299 -16.23 1.73 -7.21
N VAL A 300 -14.94 1.95 -7.37
CA VAL A 300 -13.89 0.95 -7.12
C VAL A 300 -13.51 1.03 -5.64
N ARG A 301 -13.71 -0.06 -4.89
CA ARG A 301 -13.49 -0.11 -3.43
C ARG A 301 -12.95 -1.47 -3.01
N ALA A 302 -12.49 -1.56 -1.75
CA ALA A 302 -12.37 -2.85 -1.09
C ALA A 302 -13.76 -3.49 -0.99
N ARG A 303 -13.85 -4.81 -1.20
CA ARG A 303 -15.13 -5.53 -1.26
C ARG A 303 -15.10 -6.76 -0.37
N THR A 304 -16.26 -7.07 0.16
CA THR A 304 -16.56 -8.34 0.81
C THR A 304 -17.83 -8.88 0.22
N ALA A 305 -17.87 -10.18 -0.03
CA ALA A 305 -19.02 -10.84 -0.66
C ALA A 305 -19.07 -12.34 -0.34
N ALA A 306 -20.23 -12.94 -0.49
CA ALA A 306 -20.43 -14.37 -0.34
C ALA A 306 -21.12 -14.95 -1.59
N GLY A 307 -20.69 -16.14 -2.01
CA GLY A 307 -21.28 -16.90 -3.09
C GLY A 307 -21.43 -18.37 -2.72
N ILE A 308 -22.32 -19.09 -3.42
CA ILE A 308 -22.56 -20.50 -3.22
C ILE A 308 -22.59 -21.25 -4.56
N SER A 309 -22.23 -22.54 -4.54
CA SER A 309 -22.40 -23.45 -5.68
C SER A 309 -23.87 -23.80 -5.90
N ARG A 310 -24.18 -24.41 -7.06
CA ARG A 310 -25.53 -24.79 -7.46
C ARG A 310 -26.20 -25.76 -6.47
N ASP A 311 -25.44 -26.69 -5.92
CA ASP A 311 -25.92 -27.66 -4.92
C ASP A 311 -25.89 -27.10 -3.49
N GLY A 312 -25.39 -25.88 -3.30
CA GLY A 312 -25.22 -25.24 -1.98
C GLY A 312 -24.15 -25.89 -1.12
N LYS A 313 -23.27 -26.72 -1.67
CA LYS A 313 -22.25 -27.46 -0.88
C LYS A 313 -20.88 -26.81 -0.91
N THR A 314 -20.66 -25.84 -1.81
CA THR A 314 -19.45 -25.00 -1.77
C THR A 314 -19.84 -23.56 -1.41
N LEU A 315 -19.16 -23.00 -0.41
CA LEU A 315 -19.29 -21.59 0.00
C LEU A 315 -18.04 -20.83 -0.43
N TYR A 316 -18.22 -19.71 -1.13
CA TYR A 316 -17.17 -18.78 -1.52
C TYR A 316 -17.28 -17.50 -0.68
N LEU A 317 -16.28 -17.18 0.13
CA LEU A 317 -16.18 -15.93 0.86
C LEU A 317 -15.07 -15.11 0.21
N VAL A 318 -15.45 -13.99 -0.41
CA VAL A 318 -14.56 -13.18 -1.26
C VAL A 318 -14.19 -11.89 -0.55
N GLY A 319 -12.90 -11.62 -0.45
CA GLY A 319 -12.32 -10.37 0.02
C GLY A 319 -11.44 -9.72 -1.04
N VAL A 320 -11.63 -8.43 -1.31
CA VAL A 320 -10.89 -7.67 -2.32
C VAL A 320 -10.14 -6.54 -1.67
N GLU A 321 -8.85 -6.51 -1.87
CA GLU A 321 -7.93 -5.49 -1.38
C GLU A 321 -8.07 -4.16 -2.15
N ARG A 322 -7.77 -3.03 -1.50
CA ARG A 322 -7.73 -1.70 -2.11
C ARG A 322 -6.66 -0.80 -1.46
N ASN A 323 -6.26 0.24 -2.22
CA ASN A 323 -5.32 1.28 -1.78
C ASN A 323 -3.92 0.74 -1.45
N THR A 324 -3.52 -0.33 -2.11
CA THR A 324 -2.14 -0.84 -2.04
C THR A 324 -1.43 -0.63 -3.39
N PRO A 325 -0.09 -0.69 -3.43
CA PRO A 325 0.65 -0.61 -4.69
C PRO A 325 0.28 -1.69 -5.71
N ILE A 326 -0.34 -2.79 -5.24
CA ILE A 326 -0.66 -3.98 -6.03
C ILE A 326 -2.16 -4.23 -6.18
N SER A 327 -3.05 -3.36 -5.65
CA SER A 327 -4.50 -3.54 -5.80
C SER A 327 -5.25 -2.22 -5.69
N VAL A 328 -6.00 -1.89 -6.75
CA VAL A 328 -6.84 -0.68 -6.82
C VAL A 328 -8.24 -0.88 -6.23
N GLY A 329 -8.64 -2.12 -5.94
CA GLY A 329 -10.00 -2.49 -5.54
C GLY A 329 -10.89 -2.87 -6.72
N LEU A 330 -12.18 -3.15 -6.46
CA LEU A 330 -13.10 -3.70 -7.45
C LEU A 330 -14.46 -2.97 -7.45
N SER A 331 -15.01 -2.74 -8.64
CA SER A 331 -16.40 -2.30 -8.78
C SER A 331 -17.35 -3.48 -8.51
N LEU A 332 -18.61 -3.20 -8.16
CA LEU A 332 -19.61 -4.27 -7.96
C LEU A 332 -19.87 -5.06 -9.26
N THR A 333 -19.86 -4.40 -10.42
CA THR A 333 -19.99 -5.07 -11.71
C THR A 333 -18.87 -6.08 -11.96
N ASN A 334 -17.63 -5.72 -11.67
CA ASN A 334 -16.51 -6.66 -11.80
C ASN A 334 -16.55 -7.73 -10.71
N LEU A 335 -17.02 -7.43 -9.51
CA LEU A 335 -17.23 -8.43 -8.46
C LEU A 335 -18.27 -9.48 -8.91
N SER A 336 -19.37 -9.05 -9.54
CA SER A 336 -20.37 -9.97 -10.10
C SER A 336 -19.76 -10.86 -11.20
N LYS A 337 -18.97 -10.29 -12.12
CA LYS A 337 -18.24 -11.05 -13.15
C LYS A 337 -17.24 -12.04 -12.56
N PHE A 338 -16.58 -11.66 -11.46
CA PHE A 338 -15.68 -12.56 -10.76
C PHE A 338 -16.41 -13.79 -10.22
N PHE A 339 -17.59 -13.62 -9.61
CA PHE A 339 -18.40 -14.73 -9.13
C PHE A 339 -18.90 -15.64 -10.27
N GLU A 340 -19.30 -15.08 -11.41
CA GLU A 340 -19.65 -15.84 -12.60
C GLU A 340 -18.45 -16.65 -13.11
N GLU A 341 -17.26 -16.05 -13.16
CA GLU A 341 -16.02 -16.70 -13.64
C GLU A 341 -15.59 -17.87 -12.73
N ILE A 342 -15.76 -17.75 -11.40
CA ILE A 342 -15.46 -18.85 -10.47
C ILE A 342 -16.60 -19.88 -10.35
N GLY A 343 -17.71 -19.72 -11.11
CA GLY A 343 -18.80 -20.66 -11.18
C GLY A 343 -19.79 -20.60 -10.01
N ALA A 344 -19.91 -19.47 -9.33
CA ALA A 344 -20.91 -19.30 -8.29
C ALA A 344 -22.32 -19.33 -8.86
N TRP A 345 -23.23 -20.08 -8.22
CA TRP A 345 -24.63 -20.17 -8.61
C TRP A 345 -25.46 -18.96 -8.15
N ARG A 346 -25.22 -18.53 -6.90
CA ARG A 346 -25.74 -17.28 -6.33
C ARG A 346 -24.62 -16.55 -5.60
N ALA A 347 -24.67 -15.21 -5.62
CA ALA A 347 -23.73 -14.37 -4.88
C ALA A 347 -24.38 -13.08 -4.42
N ILE A 348 -23.98 -12.62 -3.23
CA ILE A 348 -24.39 -11.34 -2.61
C ILE A 348 -23.17 -10.52 -2.19
N ASN A 349 -23.30 -9.19 -2.18
CA ASN A 349 -22.31 -8.36 -1.52
C ASN A 349 -22.58 -8.28 -0.02
N LEU A 350 -21.50 -8.24 0.75
CA LEU A 350 -21.47 -7.97 2.18
C LEU A 350 -20.93 -6.55 2.43
N ASP A 351 -20.77 -6.15 3.69
CA ASP A 351 -20.28 -4.81 4.03
C ASP A 351 -18.82 -4.62 3.60
N GLY A 352 -18.62 -3.77 2.60
CA GLY A 352 -17.33 -3.52 1.97
C GLY A 352 -16.66 -2.23 2.43
N GLY A 353 -15.77 -1.70 1.59
CA GLY A 353 -15.02 -0.49 1.88
C GLY A 353 -14.17 -0.63 3.14
N GLY A 354 -14.26 0.33 4.06
CA GLY A 354 -13.48 0.31 5.30
C GLY A 354 -13.78 -0.87 6.24
N SER A 355 -14.91 -1.59 6.05
CA SER A 355 -15.24 -2.80 6.83
C SER A 355 -14.61 -4.07 6.26
N ALA A 356 -14.17 -4.04 4.99
CA ALA A 356 -13.61 -5.22 4.31
C ALA A 356 -12.37 -5.73 5.05
N THR A 357 -12.51 -6.89 5.66
CA THR A 357 -11.43 -7.56 6.39
C THR A 357 -11.60 -9.06 6.27
N MET A 358 -10.53 -9.74 5.91
CA MET A 358 -10.41 -11.19 5.90
C MET A 358 -9.19 -11.60 6.70
N VAL A 359 -9.35 -12.61 7.55
CA VAL A 359 -8.26 -13.23 8.30
C VAL A 359 -8.24 -14.73 8.02
N SER A 360 -7.05 -15.29 7.98
CA SER A 360 -6.82 -16.72 7.80
C SER A 360 -5.65 -17.17 8.65
N ARG A 361 -5.71 -18.38 9.13
CA ARG A 361 -4.62 -19.05 9.86
C ARG A 361 -3.65 -19.61 8.82
N PRO A 362 -2.40 -19.09 8.73
CA PRO A 362 -1.39 -19.69 7.89
C PRO A 362 -1.12 -21.15 8.30
N LEU A 363 -0.79 -21.97 7.33
CA LEU A 363 -0.53 -23.40 7.56
C LEU A 363 0.58 -23.58 8.63
N GLY A 364 0.30 -24.43 9.61
CA GLY A 364 1.21 -24.71 10.73
C GLY A 364 1.29 -23.60 11.79
N GLU A 365 0.50 -22.52 11.68
CA GLU A 365 0.40 -21.48 12.72
C GLU A 365 -0.85 -21.67 13.59
N TRP A 366 -0.80 -21.15 14.81
CA TRP A 366 -1.92 -21.20 15.75
C TRP A 366 -2.85 -20.00 15.59
N ASP A 367 -2.27 -18.84 15.26
CA ASP A 367 -2.97 -17.57 15.17
C ASP A 367 -3.36 -17.23 13.73
N THR A 368 -4.50 -16.55 13.59
CA THR A 368 -4.91 -15.97 12.31
C THR A 368 -4.14 -14.68 12.03
N ARG A 369 -3.93 -14.41 10.74
CA ARG A 369 -3.38 -13.16 10.22
C ARG A 369 -4.33 -12.55 9.21
N ARG A 370 -4.23 -11.24 9.04
CA ARG A 370 -4.96 -10.57 7.95
C ARG A 370 -4.43 -11.05 6.60
N VAL A 371 -5.35 -11.36 5.70
CA VAL A 371 -5.03 -11.83 4.35
C VAL A 371 -4.62 -10.65 3.47
N PHE A 372 -5.23 -9.47 3.68
CA PHE A 372 -4.90 -8.25 2.95
C PHE A 372 -4.97 -7.01 3.86
N ALA A 373 -4.40 -5.91 3.38
CA ALA A 373 -4.41 -4.64 4.09
C ALA A 373 -5.83 -4.02 4.10
N PRO A 374 -6.28 -3.42 5.22
CA PRO A 374 -7.57 -2.74 5.26
C PRO A 374 -7.55 -1.47 4.41
N GLU A 375 -8.71 -1.07 3.87
CA GLU A 375 -8.84 0.18 3.08
C GLU A 375 -8.49 1.44 3.89
N GLN A 376 -8.56 1.39 5.21
CA GLN A 376 -8.20 2.44 6.16
C GLN A 376 -6.96 2.03 6.96
N PRO A 377 -6.23 2.97 7.58
CA PRO A 377 -5.01 2.64 8.35
C PRO A 377 -5.23 1.60 9.46
N GLN A 378 -6.44 1.55 10.02
CA GLN A 378 -6.83 0.61 11.06
C GLN A 378 -8.04 -0.23 10.64
N GLU A 379 -8.09 -1.47 11.12
CA GLU A 379 -9.21 -2.37 10.93
C GLU A 379 -10.47 -1.83 11.63
N ARG A 380 -11.57 -1.71 10.88
CA ARG A 380 -12.84 -1.19 11.41
C ARG A 380 -13.47 -2.17 12.39
N LEU A 381 -14.11 -1.61 13.43
CA LEU A 381 -15.00 -2.37 14.30
C LEU A 381 -16.33 -2.63 13.59
N VAL A 382 -16.71 -3.89 13.42
CA VAL A 382 -17.90 -4.38 12.72
C VAL A 382 -18.81 -5.15 13.65
N VAL A 383 -20.07 -5.37 13.23
CA VAL A 383 -21.11 -5.96 14.07
C VAL A 383 -21.03 -7.48 14.14
N ASN A 384 -20.59 -8.12 13.08
CA ASN A 384 -20.42 -9.57 13.01
C ASN A 384 -19.40 -9.96 11.93
N ALA A 385 -18.97 -11.20 11.99
CA ALA A 385 -18.14 -11.87 10.99
C ALA A 385 -18.68 -13.26 10.69
N ILE A 386 -18.25 -13.85 9.58
CA ILE A 386 -18.45 -15.27 9.23
C ILE A 386 -17.15 -15.98 9.57
N GLY A 387 -17.18 -16.87 10.56
CA GLY A 387 -16.04 -17.66 11.03
C GLY A 387 -16.02 -19.05 10.44
N ILE A 388 -14.82 -19.54 10.12
CA ILE A 388 -14.55 -20.90 9.65
C ILE A 388 -13.77 -21.64 10.74
N TYR A 389 -14.25 -22.78 11.17
CA TYR A 389 -13.71 -23.55 12.28
C TYR A 389 -13.28 -24.95 11.85
N SER A 390 -12.16 -25.42 12.40
CA SER A 390 -11.82 -26.84 12.36
C SER A 390 -12.59 -27.60 13.44
N LYS A 391 -13.24 -28.67 13.04
CA LYS A 391 -13.86 -29.68 13.94
C LYS A 391 -13.13 -31.03 13.85
N ALA A 392 -12.01 -31.06 13.12
CA ALA A 392 -11.19 -32.27 13.04
C ALA A 392 -10.60 -32.61 14.40
N PRO A 393 -10.45 -33.92 14.72
CA PRO A 393 -9.65 -34.31 15.86
C PRO A 393 -8.19 -33.92 15.67
N GLN A 394 -7.41 -34.02 16.75
CA GLN A 394 -5.96 -33.88 16.64
C GLN A 394 -5.39 -35.04 15.82
N GLY A 395 -4.70 -34.74 14.72
CA GLY A 395 -4.13 -35.72 13.83
C GLY A 395 -2.64 -35.97 14.07
N GLN A 396 -2.05 -36.77 13.19
CA GLN A 396 -0.61 -37.04 13.20
C GLN A 396 0.14 -35.98 12.34
N LEU A 397 1.40 -35.73 12.68
CA LEU A 397 2.24 -34.82 11.91
C LEU A 397 2.32 -35.30 10.44
N LYS A 398 1.76 -34.50 9.52
CA LYS A 398 1.76 -34.74 8.07
C LYS A 398 2.88 -33.98 7.36
N GLY A 399 3.11 -32.74 7.77
CA GLY A 399 4.09 -31.89 7.11
C GLY A 399 4.70 -30.85 8.03
N LEU A 400 5.80 -30.28 7.54
CA LEU A 400 6.59 -29.27 8.19
C LEU A 400 6.74 -28.06 7.29
N LEU A 401 6.99 -26.90 7.87
CA LEU A 401 7.29 -25.64 7.20
C LEU A 401 8.45 -24.99 7.92
N ILE A 402 9.43 -24.49 7.16
CA ILE A 402 10.51 -23.65 7.69
C ILE A 402 10.09 -22.18 7.50
N GLY A 403 10.14 -21.42 8.58
CA GLY A 403 10.03 -19.97 8.54
C GLY A 403 11.38 -19.34 8.82
N GLY A 404 11.75 -18.31 8.07
CA GLY A 404 13.03 -17.61 8.19
C GLY A 404 13.32 -16.81 6.91
N ALA A 405 14.51 -16.22 6.85
CA ALA A 405 14.94 -15.47 5.67
C ALA A 405 15.38 -16.43 4.57
N ASP A 406 14.87 -16.25 3.37
CA ASP A 406 15.22 -16.98 2.15
C ASP A 406 16.28 -16.24 1.30
N LEU A 407 16.56 -14.99 1.64
CA LEU A 407 17.53 -14.12 1.00
C LEU A 407 18.47 -13.55 2.06
N LEU A 408 19.73 -13.87 1.99
CA LEU A 408 20.76 -13.47 2.97
C LEU A 408 21.93 -12.75 2.30
N LEU A 409 22.58 -11.91 3.06
CA LEU A 409 23.87 -11.32 2.72
C LEU A 409 25.00 -12.16 3.30
N ILE A 410 26.21 -12.09 2.72
CA ILE A 410 27.39 -12.75 3.27
C ILE A 410 27.67 -12.20 4.68
N ASN A 411 27.98 -13.08 5.63
CA ASN A 411 28.13 -12.84 7.07
C ASN A 411 26.84 -12.47 7.80
N GLU A 412 25.70 -12.54 7.14
CA GLU A 412 24.41 -12.38 7.81
C GLU A 412 24.03 -13.66 8.54
N GLU A 413 23.43 -13.46 9.71
CA GLU A 413 22.90 -14.53 10.54
C GLU A 413 21.39 -14.59 10.42
N ALA A 414 20.84 -15.77 10.21
CA ALA A 414 19.41 -16.04 10.22
C ALA A 414 19.07 -17.18 11.18
N SER A 415 18.01 -17.02 11.93
CA SER A 415 17.44 -18.10 12.74
C SER A 415 16.18 -18.62 12.09
N TYR A 416 16.08 -19.92 11.90
CA TYR A 416 14.95 -20.57 11.28
C TYR A 416 13.99 -21.13 12.35
N THR A 417 12.71 -21.09 12.05
CA THR A 417 11.67 -21.69 12.90
C THR A 417 11.02 -22.85 12.16
N LEU A 418 10.61 -23.85 12.91
CA LEU A 418 9.90 -25.00 12.37
C LEU A 418 8.46 -24.98 12.83
N LYS A 419 7.53 -25.19 11.88
CA LYS A 419 6.10 -25.31 12.10
C LYS A 419 5.63 -26.65 11.55
N GLY A 420 4.67 -27.26 12.24
CA GLY A 420 4.08 -28.52 11.83
C GLY A 420 2.59 -28.43 11.61
N TYR A 421 2.06 -29.28 10.76
CA TYR A 421 0.62 -29.47 10.57
C TYR A 421 0.28 -30.95 10.42
N ASP A 422 -0.95 -31.30 10.84
CA ASP A 422 -1.49 -32.67 10.74
C ASP A 422 -2.18 -32.92 9.39
N GLU A 423 -2.74 -34.11 9.22
CA GLU A 423 -3.48 -34.53 8.02
C GLU A 423 -4.76 -33.71 7.78
N TYR A 424 -5.25 -32.99 8.79
CA TYR A 424 -6.38 -32.05 8.71
C TYR A 424 -5.97 -30.61 8.53
N TYR A 425 -4.67 -30.33 8.33
CA TYR A 425 -4.06 -29.01 8.25
C TYR A 425 -4.20 -28.17 9.53
N ASN A 426 -4.43 -28.80 10.68
CA ASN A 426 -4.34 -28.14 11.97
C ASN A 426 -2.87 -28.02 12.43
N PRO A 427 -2.50 -26.96 13.16
CA PRO A 427 -1.15 -26.83 13.67
C PRO A 427 -0.79 -27.93 14.67
N VAL A 428 0.45 -28.39 14.56
CA VAL A 428 1.06 -29.35 15.49
C VAL A 428 2.23 -28.65 16.19
N ASP A 429 2.29 -28.75 17.52
CA ASP A 429 3.44 -28.23 18.27
C ASP A 429 4.67 -29.11 18.07
N VAL A 430 5.55 -28.66 17.19
CA VAL A 430 6.83 -29.34 16.90
C VAL A 430 8.01 -28.79 17.71
N LYS A 431 7.82 -27.76 18.55
CA LYS A 431 8.89 -27.15 19.35
C LYS A 431 9.46 -28.10 20.40
N THR A 432 8.63 -29.03 20.88
CA THR A 432 9.00 -30.03 21.87
C THR A 432 9.62 -31.29 21.28
N LEU A 433 9.64 -31.38 19.93
CA LEU A 433 10.16 -32.55 19.21
C LEU A 433 11.62 -32.31 18.77
N PRO A 434 12.48 -33.34 18.78
CA PRO A 434 13.88 -33.21 18.39
C PRO A 434 13.96 -32.96 16.89
N ALA A 435 14.14 -31.73 16.50
CA ALA A 435 14.36 -31.34 15.10
C ALA A 435 15.83 -31.50 14.70
N LYS A 436 16.06 -32.11 13.56
CA LYS A 436 17.39 -32.17 12.91
C LYS A 436 17.46 -31.13 11.82
N TRP A 437 18.55 -30.35 11.82
CA TRP A 437 18.79 -29.29 10.85
C TRP A 437 20.02 -29.59 10.02
N GLN A 438 19.99 -29.29 8.74
CA GLN A 438 21.10 -29.47 7.80
C GLN A 438 21.08 -28.36 6.75
N GLU A 439 22.26 -27.94 6.30
CA GLU A 439 22.47 -27.07 5.15
C GLU A 439 23.10 -27.86 4.02
N ALA A 440 22.55 -27.79 2.79
CA ALA A 440 22.92 -28.69 1.69
C ALA A 440 24.06 -28.15 0.81
N GLY A 441 24.23 -26.83 0.72
CA GLY A 441 25.12 -26.20 -0.28
C GLY A 441 26.57 -25.98 0.19
N ASN A 442 26.85 -26.15 1.45
CA ASN A 442 28.18 -25.88 2.06
C ASN A 442 28.66 -24.41 1.84
N ILE A 443 27.69 -23.49 1.85
CA ILE A 443 27.94 -22.06 1.63
C ILE A 443 27.85 -21.22 2.91
N GLY A 444 27.65 -21.87 4.05
CA GLY A 444 27.62 -21.22 5.36
C GLY A 444 27.82 -22.19 6.50
N ASN A 445 27.66 -21.71 7.72
CA ASN A 445 27.70 -22.50 8.93
C ASN A 445 26.32 -22.57 9.57
N LEU A 446 25.81 -23.80 9.80
CA LEU A 446 24.54 -24.06 10.44
C LEU A 446 24.77 -24.75 11.80
N GLU A 447 24.40 -24.09 12.89
CA GLU A 447 24.40 -24.60 14.25
C GLU A 447 22.97 -24.67 14.79
N GLY A 448 22.43 -25.89 14.91
CA GLY A 448 21.01 -26.06 15.20
C GLY A 448 20.17 -25.39 14.11
N ASN A 449 19.34 -24.42 14.47
CA ASN A 449 18.50 -23.67 13.55
C ASN A 449 19.07 -22.28 13.16
N ARG A 450 20.33 -22.01 13.54
CA ARG A 450 21.01 -20.74 13.29
C ARG A 450 22.00 -20.90 12.15
N PHE A 451 21.81 -20.17 11.07
CA PHE A 451 22.65 -20.19 9.88
C PHE A 451 23.40 -18.87 9.71
N ILE A 452 24.71 -18.95 9.48
CA ILE A 452 25.55 -17.81 9.13
C ILE A 452 26.01 -18.01 7.69
N ALA A 453 25.60 -17.12 6.81
CA ALA A 453 25.95 -17.17 5.39
C ALA A 453 27.43 -16.85 5.16
N GLY A 454 28.18 -17.72 4.48
CA GLY A 454 29.62 -17.57 4.29
C GLY A 454 30.04 -17.25 2.87
N LYS A 455 29.35 -17.79 1.86
CA LYS A 455 29.67 -17.65 0.43
C LYS A 455 28.42 -17.36 -0.36
N PRO A 456 28.51 -16.60 -1.49
CA PRO A 456 27.34 -16.35 -2.34
C PRO A 456 26.93 -17.62 -3.09
N GLY A 457 25.63 -17.76 -3.34
CA GLY A 457 25.07 -18.89 -4.06
C GLY A 457 23.73 -19.34 -3.52
N LEU A 458 23.23 -20.44 -4.05
CA LEU A 458 21.97 -21.07 -3.64
C LEU A 458 22.27 -22.25 -2.72
N THR A 459 21.50 -22.39 -1.65
CA THR A 459 21.51 -23.55 -0.77
C THR A 459 20.11 -23.92 -0.35
N GLU A 460 19.97 -24.99 0.40
CA GLU A 460 18.72 -25.37 1.06
C GLU A 460 18.97 -25.56 2.55
N ILE A 461 18.10 -24.97 3.37
CA ILE A 461 17.99 -25.33 4.78
C ILE A 461 16.98 -26.47 4.87
N ILE A 462 17.39 -27.57 5.44
CA ILE A 462 16.61 -28.80 5.61
C ILE A 462 16.32 -28.97 7.07
N ALA A 463 15.07 -29.20 7.43
CA ALA A 463 14.66 -29.54 8.78
C ALA A 463 13.84 -30.83 8.78
N GLY A 464 14.04 -31.67 9.80
CA GLY A 464 13.32 -32.93 9.93
C GLY A 464 12.92 -33.23 11.36
N VAL A 465 11.70 -33.78 11.52
CA VAL A 465 11.16 -34.32 12.77
C VAL A 465 10.63 -35.71 12.50
N ASN A 466 11.11 -36.74 13.21
CA ASN A 466 10.83 -38.15 12.93
C ASN A 466 11.17 -38.52 11.47
N SER A 467 10.20 -38.97 10.68
CA SER A 467 10.33 -39.29 9.27
C SER A 467 9.94 -38.15 8.32
N THR A 468 9.40 -37.04 8.85
CA THR A 468 8.94 -35.91 8.04
C THR A 468 10.05 -34.88 7.89
N ASN A 469 10.34 -34.49 6.63
CA ASN A 469 11.36 -33.49 6.31
C ASN A 469 10.76 -32.37 5.45
N VAL A 470 11.38 -31.21 5.55
CA VAL A 470 11.05 -30.02 4.74
C VAL A 470 12.34 -29.36 4.28
N ARG A 471 12.30 -28.72 3.11
CA ARG A 471 13.40 -27.97 2.52
C ARG A 471 12.97 -26.55 2.24
N MET A 472 13.84 -25.62 2.50
CA MET A 472 13.64 -24.19 2.19
C MET A 472 14.84 -23.71 1.37
N PRO A 473 14.65 -23.26 0.13
CA PRO A 473 15.73 -22.66 -0.64
C PRO A 473 16.14 -21.34 0.01
N VAL A 474 17.45 -21.10 0.04
CA VAL A 474 18.04 -19.86 0.57
C VAL A 474 19.07 -19.36 -0.43
N GLN A 475 18.97 -18.12 -0.83
CA GLN A 475 19.94 -17.43 -1.65
C GLN A 475 20.82 -16.53 -0.79
N VAL A 476 22.14 -16.70 -0.93
CA VAL A 476 23.13 -15.78 -0.37
C VAL A 476 23.62 -14.85 -1.48
N ILE A 477 23.36 -13.55 -1.33
CA ILE A 477 23.67 -12.53 -2.34
C ILE A 477 25.17 -12.24 -2.33
N GLY A 478 25.80 -12.32 -3.51
CA GLY A 478 27.14 -11.81 -3.77
C GLY A 478 27.14 -10.57 -4.66
N LYS A 479 28.31 -9.99 -4.94
CA LYS A 479 28.48 -8.83 -5.81
C LYS A 479 27.80 -9.01 -7.18
N GLN A 480 27.87 -10.21 -7.75
CA GLN A 480 27.32 -10.54 -9.06
C GLN A 480 25.80 -10.48 -9.12
N ASP A 481 25.13 -10.58 -7.99
CA ASP A 481 23.65 -10.57 -7.88
C ASP A 481 23.08 -9.17 -7.71
N VAL A 482 23.94 -8.19 -7.37
CA VAL A 482 23.52 -6.80 -7.09
C VAL A 482 23.34 -6.04 -8.39
N SER A 483 22.19 -5.39 -8.56
CA SER A 483 21.91 -4.42 -9.63
C SER A 483 22.11 -2.98 -9.16
N ALA A 484 21.76 -2.68 -7.91
CA ALA A 484 21.93 -1.35 -7.32
C ALA A 484 22.02 -1.43 -5.79
N MET A 485 22.72 -0.47 -5.19
CA MET A 485 22.68 -0.16 -3.76
C MET A 485 22.45 1.33 -3.58
N VAL A 486 21.44 1.69 -2.82
CA VAL A 486 21.05 3.09 -2.58
C VAL A 486 21.21 3.41 -1.11
N LEU A 487 22.09 4.35 -0.82
CA LEU A 487 22.32 4.87 0.52
C LEU A 487 21.60 6.22 0.64
N THR A 488 20.72 6.30 1.62
CA THR A 488 19.95 7.50 1.97
C THR A 488 20.02 7.74 3.47
N TYR A 489 19.43 8.83 3.94
CA TYR A 489 19.18 9.04 5.36
C TYR A 489 17.71 9.31 5.62
N SER A 490 17.22 8.79 6.76
CA SER A 490 15.82 8.93 7.16
C SER A 490 15.54 10.30 7.76
N SER A 491 14.36 10.81 7.44
CA SER A 491 13.87 12.12 7.90
C SER A 491 13.19 12.11 9.28
N ASN A 492 13.05 10.97 9.95
CA ASN A 492 12.08 10.81 11.04
C ASN A 492 12.68 10.71 12.45
N ILE A 493 13.97 11.03 12.64
CA ILE A 493 14.64 10.83 13.93
C ILE A 493 15.20 12.15 14.45
N ASN A 494 14.90 12.47 15.72
CA ASN A 494 15.49 13.60 16.46
C ASN A 494 16.96 13.33 16.78
N LEU A 495 17.85 13.62 15.83
CA LEU A 495 19.30 13.55 15.98
C LEU A 495 19.90 14.95 16.04
N SER A 496 21.10 15.07 16.63
CA SER A 496 21.84 16.34 16.61
C SER A 496 22.24 16.75 15.18
N GLY A 497 22.48 18.02 14.93
CA GLY A 497 22.71 18.60 13.60
C GLY A 497 23.86 17.97 12.78
N ASN A 498 24.80 17.27 13.43
CA ASN A 498 25.88 16.51 12.78
C ASN A 498 25.61 14.99 12.67
N GLN A 499 24.41 14.52 13.02
CA GLN A 499 24.04 13.10 12.98
C GLN A 499 22.94 12.83 11.97
N ARG A 500 22.97 11.66 11.33
CA ARG A 500 21.97 11.19 10.37
C ARG A 500 21.72 9.71 10.56
N GLN A 501 20.46 9.27 10.56
CA GLN A 501 20.13 7.85 10.47
C GLN A 501 20.24 7.42 9.00
N LEU A 502 21.17 6.53 8.73
CA LEU A 502 21.35 5.98 7.38
C LEU A 502 20.39 4.83 7.11
N GLU A 503 19.95 4.76 5.88
CA GLU A 503 19.19 3.65 5.30
C GLU A 503 19.90 3.17 4.05
N LEU A 504 20.19 1.87 3.99
CA LEU A 504 20.85 1.24 2.85
C LEU A 504 19.94 0.15 2.27
N VAL A 505 19.54 0.32 1.02
CA VAL A 505 18.71 -0.64 0.29
C VAL A 505 19.53 -1.22 -0.86
N LEU A 506 19.58 -2.55 -0.92
CA LEU A 506 20.15 -3.31 -2.02
C LEU A 506 19.02 -3.79 -2.93
N LYS A 507 19.22 -3.71 -4.25
CA LYS A 507 18.36 -4.32 -5.26
C LYS A 507 19.13 -5.41 -6.00
N THR A 508 18.51 -6.57 -6.17
CA THR A 508 19.08 -7.68 -6.93
C THR A 508 18.79 -7.53 -8.43
N LYS A 509 19.51 -8.28 -9.25
CA LYS A 509 19.21 -8.40 -10.70
C LYS A 509 17.88 -9.11 -10.98
N SER A 510 17.40 -9.93 -10.04
CA SER A 510 16.07 -10.56 -10.07
C SER A 510 14.93 -9.58 -9.75
N GLY A 511 15.24 -8.36 -9.28
CA GLY A 511 14.26 -7.31 -8.99
C GLY A 511 13.84 -7.21 -7.52
N GLU A 512 14.39 -8.05 -6.65
CA GLU A 512 14.12 -8.00 -5.21
C GLU A 512 14.81 -6.81 -4.57
N SER A 513 14.20 -6.25 -3.54
CA SER A 513 14.76 -5.14 -2.76
C SER A 513 14.89 -5.56 -1.31
N ARG A 514 16.03 -5.25 -0.70
CA ARG A 514 16.32 -5.60 0.68
C ARG A 514 17.05 -4.49 1.42
N GLN A 515 16.65 -4.25 2.66
CA GLN A 515 17.43 -3.39 3.56
C GLN A 515 18.70 -4.11 4.01
N VAL A 516 19.84 -3.44 3.91
CA VAL A 516 21.14 -3.99 4.29
C VAL A 516 21.49 -3.57 5.71
N PRO A 517 21.75 -4.53 6.62
CA PRO A 517 22.24 -4.20 7.95
C PRO A 517 23.57 -3.46 7.90
N THR A 518 23.68 -2.38 8.64
CA THR A 518 24.84 -1.47 8.60
C THR A 518 26.15 -2.10 9.09
N ASN A 519 26.05 -3.15 9.89
CA ASN A 519 27.22 -3.94 10.37
C ASN A 519 27.80 -4.92 9.33
N LEU A 520 27.10 -5.13 8.20
CA LEU A 520 27.54 -6.03 7.12
C LEU A 520 28.30 -5.31 6.00
N VAL A 521 28.41 -3.97 6.09
CA VAL A 521 29.07 -3.15 5.08
C VAL A 521 30.34 -2.50 5.65
N GLN A 522 31.27 -2.23 4.75
CA GLN A 522 32.43 -1.40 5.05
C GLN A 522 32.10 0.07 4.76
N TRP A 523 32.41 0.94 5.71
CA TRP A 523 32.19 2.37 5.57
C TRP A 523 33.46 3.09 5.14
N GLN A 524 33.35 3.95 4.14
CA GLN A 524 34.42 4.82 3.69
C GLN A 524 33.95 6.27 3.68
N PHE A 525 34.86 7.18 3.97
CA PHE A 525 34.61 8.62 4.00
C PHE A 525 35.56 9.31 3.04
N HIS A 526 35.05 10.23 2.23
CA HIS A 526 35.87 11.01 1.32
C HIS A 526 35.51 12.50 1.45
N ARG A 527 36.52 13.35 1.65
CA ARG A 527 36.38 14.79 1.90
C ARG A 527 35.54 15.15 3.14
N LEU A 528 35.42 14.22 4.07
CA LEU A 528 34.86 14.44 5.41
C LEU A 528 35.44 13.39 6.36
N LYS A 529 35.40 13.67 7.68
CA LYS A 529 35.68 12.69 8.73
C LYS A 529 34.37 12.37 9.47
N GLY A 530 34.21 11.13 9.87
CA GLY A 530 33.06 10.67 10.62
C GLY A 530 33.08 9.17 10.84
N HIS A 531 32.05 8.66 11.47
CA HIS A 531 31.85 7.22 11.69
C HIS A 531 30.36 6.88 11.60
N VAL A 532 30.07 5.59 11.37
CA VAL A 532 28.71 5.05 11.39
C VAL A 532 28.63 4.08 12.56
N SER A 533 27.65 4.26 13.44
CA SER A 533 27.41 3.34 14.56
C SER A 533 26.84 2.01 14.08
N PRO A 534 26.86 0.94 14.90
CA PRO A 534 26.19 -0.33 14.57
C PRO A 534 24.68 -0.19 14.29
N GLN A 535 24.04 0.85 14.83
CA GLN A 535 22.64 1.17 14.60
C GLN A 535 22.42 1.99 13.31
N GLY A 536 23.49 2.27 12.56
CA GLY A 536 23.42 3.02 11.31
C GLY A 536 23.35 4.52 11.47
N ILE A 537 23.75 5.07 12.63
CA ILE A 537 23.83 6.52 12.84
C ILE A 537 25.18 7.02 12.34
N LEU A 538 25.18 7.82 11.28
CA LEU A 538 26.31 8.59 10.83
C LEU A 538 26.54 9.76 11.76
N THR A 539 27.75 9.96 12.23
CA THR A 539 28.21 11.18 12.92
C THR A 539 29.30 11.83 12.07
N ILE A 540 29.08 13.09 11.67
CA ILE A 540 30.06 13.90 10.95
C ILE A 540 30.91 14.65 11.99
N GLU A 541 32.21 14.40 11.99
CA GLU A 541 33.17 14.99 12.92
C GLU A 541 33.83 16.23 12.34
N ASP A 542 34.16 16.21 11.04
CA ASP A 542 34.83 17.30 10.34
C ASP A 542 34.50 17.25 8.83
N THR A 543 34.10 18.37 8.25
CA THR A 543 33.85 18.55 6.83
C THR A 543 35.11 18.77 6.01
N MET A 544 36.27 18.87 6.67
CA MET A 544 37.60 19.16 6.07
C MET A 544 37.61 20.39 5.14
N GLY A 545 36.73 21.40 5.42
CA GLY A 545 36.58 22.58 4.57
C GLY A 545 36.04 22.31 3.17
N SER A 546 35.53 21.10 2.90
CA SER A 546 35.03 20.69 1.59
C SER A 546 33.59 21.18 1.37
N SER A 547 33.25 21.54 0.12
CA SER A 547 31.85 21.85 -0.26
C SER A 547 30.97 20.61 -0.36
N ILE A 548 31.56 19.45 -0.69
CA ILE A 548 30.91 18.15 -0.80
C ILE A 548 31.78 17.09 -0.18
N GLY A 549 31.20 16.28 0.70
CA GLY A 549 31.81 15.07 1.23
C GLY A 549 30.99 13.83 0.88
N PHE A 550 31.60 12.65 0.97
CA PHE A 550 30.94 11.39 0.66
C PHE A 550 31.03 10.43 1.82
N VAL A 551 29.91 9.79 2.14
CA VAL A 551 29.83 8.56 2.93
C VAL A 551 29.53 7.43 1.96
N VAL A 552 30.35 6.38 1.96
CA VAL A 552 30.22 5.27 1.01
C VAL A 552 30.06 3.97 1.76
N ALA A 553 28.95 3.29 1.55
CA ALA A 553 28.74 1.93 2.00
C ALA A 553 29.26 0.95 0.95
N ARG A 554 30.12 -0.01 1.35
CA ARG A 554 30.63 -1.05 0.47
C ARG A 554 30.19 -2.42 0.94
N TYR A 555 29.55 -3.17 0.04
CA TYR A 555 29.21 -4.57 0.23
C TYR A 555 29.83 -5.40 -0.87
N GLN A 556 30.74 -6.32 -0.53
CA GLN A 556 31.48 -7.18 -1.47
C GLN A 556 32.12 -6.37 -2.62
N GLY A 557 32.59 -5.15 -2.33
CA GLY A 557 33.18 -4.26 -3.32
C GLY A 557 32.17 -3.40 -4.09
N PHE A 558 30.86 -3.72 -4.10
CA PHE A 558 29.84 -2.86 -4.69
C PHE A 558 29.61 -1.64 -3.80
N SER A 559 29.61 -0.44 -4.35
CA SER A 559 29.54 0.81 -3.59
C SER A 559 28.20 1.52 -3.70
N ALA A 560 27.79 2.11 -2.59
CA ALA A 560 26.65 3.02 -2.50
C ALA A 560 27.13 4.35 -1.88
N PRO A 561 27.41 5.38 -2.70
CA PRO A 561 27.84 6.68 -2.21
C PRO A 561 26.63 7.52 -1.79
N LEU A 562 26.81 8.30 -0.71
CA LEU A 562 25.94 9.39 -0.29
C LEU A 562 26.72 10.69 -0.33
N ALA A 563 26.38 11.59 -1.26
CA ALA A 563 27.00 12.89 -1.36
C ALA A 563 26.32 13.88 -0.40
N LEU A 564 27.05 14.41 0.54
CA LEU A 564 26.62 15.42 1.51
C LEU A 564 27.15 16.79 1.10
N GLN A 565 26.25 17.74 0.93
CA GLN A 565 26.58 19.14 0.57
C GLN A 565 26.82 19.95 1.84
N PHE A 566 27.91 20.70 1.86
CA PHE A 566 28.26 21.58 2.99
C PHE A 566 28.31 23.08 2.64
N GLN A 567 28.44 23.38 1.34
CA GLN A 567 28.47 24.78 0.83
C GLN A 567 27.75 24.85 -0.53
N GLY A 568 27.17 26.02 -0.86
CA GLY A 568 26.49 26.29 -2.12
C GLY A 568 25.04 25.83 -2.12
N GLU A 569 24.58 25.23 -3.21
CA GLU A 569 23.22 24.75 -3.38
C GLU A 569 23.21 23.28 -3.82
N ALA A 570 22.19 22.54 -3.40
CA ALA A 570 21.92 21.18 -3.86
C ALA A 570 20.47 21.03 -4.30
N ASP A 571 20.24 20.46 -5.48
CA ASP A 571 18.90 20.08 -5.96
C ASP A 571 18.34 18.96 -5.10
N VAL A 572 17.09 19.12 -4.64
CA VAL A 572 16.41 18.15 -3.76
C VAL A 572 15.07 17.67 -4.28
N PHE A 573 14.42 18.45 -5.15
CA PHE A 573 13.19 18.07 -5.81
C PHE A 573 13.03 18.78 -7.15
N SER A 574 12.84 18.03 -8.24
CA SER A 574 12.89 18.60 -9.61
C SER A 574 11.56 19.21 -10.08
N PHE A 575 10.42 18.80 -9.49
CA PHE A 575 9.06 19.14 -9.95
C PHE A 575 8.73 18.66 -11.39
N ASN A 576 9.44 17.67 -11.91
CA ASN A 576 9.17 17.04 -13.21
C ASN A 576 8.35 15.75 -13.10
N THR A 577 7.86 15.45 -11.91
CA THR A 577 7.01 14.32 -11.55
C THR A 577 5.98 14.75 -10.51
N LEU A 578 4.84 14.05 -10.46
CA LEU A 578 3.84 14.22 -9.40
C LEU A 578 4.07 13.26 -8.22
N GLN A 579 5.08 12.39 -8.30
CA GLN A 579 5.40 11.51 -7.19
C GLN A 579 5.85 12.32 -5.97
N GLY A 580 5.18 12.11 -4.84
CA GLY A 580 5.49 12.80 -3.59
C GLY A 580 4.86 14.18 -3.41
N ILE A 581 4.00 14.63 -4.35
CA ILE A 581 3.25 15.88 -4.24
C ILE A 581 1.77 15.69 -4.58
N ALA A 582 0.90 16.52 -4.01
CA ALA A 582 -0.53 16.51 -4.27
C ALA A 582 -1.14 17.92 -4.10
N PHE A 583 -2.31 18.13 -4.71
CA PHE A 583 -3.12 19.33 -4.50
C PHE A 583 -3.84 19.27 -3.13
N GLU A 584 -3.92 20.42 -2.47
CA GLU A 584 -4.79 20.67 -1.32
C GLU A 584 -5.32 22.10 -1.40
N GLY A 585 -6.58 22.35 -0.99
CA GLY A 585 -7.21 23.66 -0.98
C GLY A 585 -7.68 24.07 0.41
N PHE A 586 -7.65 25.37 0.73
CA PHE A 586 -8.20 25.93 1.96
C PHE A 586 -9.04 27.18 1.64
N PRO A 587 -10.28 27.30 2.22
CA PRO A 587 -11.01 26.28 2.96
C PRO A 587 -11.33 25.06 2.09
N GLN A 588 -11.76 23.96 2.72
CA GLN A 588 -12.14 22.76 1.99
C GLN A 588 -13.22 23.10 0.95
N GLY A 589 -12.97 22.79 -0.33
CA GLY A 589 -13.84 23.14 -1.46
C GLY A 589 -13.26 24.22 -2.38
N VAL A 590 -12.11 24.81 -2.07
CA VAL A 590 -11.34 25.61 -3.04
C VAL A 590 -11.00 24.73 -4.24
N LEU A 591 -11.31 25.23 -5.45
CA LEU A 591 -11.05 24.50 -6.69
C LEU A 591 -9.60 24.72 -7.14
N GLY A 592 -9.00 23.69 -7.69
CA GLY A 592 -7.65 23.72 -8.22
C GLY A 592 -7.11 22.34 -8.50
N ASN A 593 -5.89 22.27 -9.04
CA ASN A 593 -5.22 21.01 -9.32
C ASN A 593 -3.70 21.20 -9.41
N VAL A 594 -2.98 20.08 -9.25
CA VAL A 594 -1.52 19.98 -9.49
C VAL A 594 -1.30 18.94 -10.57
N PHE A 595 -0.64 19.33 -11.66
CA PHE A 595 -0.36 18.44 -12.81
C PHE A 595 0.92 18.84 -13.54
N LEU A 596 1.42 17.96 -14.42
CA LEU A 596 2.60 18.23 -15.22
C LEU A 596 2.24 19.08 -16.44
N ALA A 597 3.08 20.09 -16.73
CA ALA A 597 3.00 20.95 -17.91
C ALA A 597 4.38 21.06 -18.56
N ASN A 598 4.42 21.45 -19.83
CA ASN A 598 5.68 21.73 -20.51
C ASN A 598 6.32 22.99 -19.94
N ASP A 599 7.65 22.98 -19.76
CA ASP A 599 8.40 24.18 -19.38
C ASP A 599 8.36 25.20 -20.52
N PRO A 600 7.85 26.43 -20.29
CA PRO A 600 7.81 27.47 -21.36
C PRO A 600 9.19 27.84 -21.93
N ALA A 601 10.26 27.65 -21.18
CA ALA A 601 11.63 27.89 -21.61
C ALA A 601 12.28 26.67 -22.29
N ASN A 602 11.77 25.47 -22.07
CA ASN A 602 12.22 24.21 -22.67
C ASN A 602 11.03 23.24 -22.85
N PRO A 603 10.31 23.30 -23.99
CA PRO A 603 9.09 22.51 -24.20
C PRO A 603 9.27 20.99 -24.14
N GLN A 604 10.49 20.48 -24.16
CA GLN A 604 10.78 19.05 -23.96
C GLN A 604 10.87 18.64 -22.49
N ALA A 605 10.99 19.61 -21.58
CA ALA A 605 11.04 19.36 -20.15
C ALA A 605 9.65 19.51 -19.52
N GLN A 606 9.39 18.70 -18.51
CA GLN A 606 8.17 18.79 -17.70
C GLN A 606 8.43 19.57 -16.41
N VAL A 607 7.43 20.33 -15.97
CA VAL A 607 7.41 21.09 -14.72
C VAL A 607 6.05 20.93 -14.04
N THR A 608 5.97 21.16 -12.75
CA THR A 608 4.71 21.10 -12.03
C THR A 608 3.92 22.40 -12.17
N ARG A 609 2.64 22.30 -12.53
CA ARG A 609 1.68 23.40 -12.57
C ARG A 609 0.71 23.30 -11.42
N LEU A 610 0.57 24.35 -10.63
CA LEU A 610 -0.49 24.57 -9.67
C LEU A 610 -1.53 25.51 -10.27
N GLU A 611 -2.76 25.04 -10.48
CA GLU A 611 -3.93 25.85 -10.83
C GLU A 611 -4.81 26.07 -9.63
N TYR A 612 -5.46 27.25 -9.56
CA TYR A 612 -6.36 27.61 -8.48
C TYR A 612 -7.51 28.48 -8.94
N ASP A 613 -8.67 28.35 -8.25
CA ASP A 613 -9.86 29.18 -8.39
C ASP A 613 -10.44 29.51 -7.03
N PHE A 614 -10.30 30.77 -6.60
CA PHE A 614 -10.80 31.32 -5.36
C PHE A 614 -12.09 32.16 -5.54
N THR A 615 -12.66 32.21 -6.75
CA THR A 615 -13.81 33.07 -7.05
C THR A 615 -15.03 32.76 -6.21
N ARG A 616 -15.22 31.47 -5.88
CA ARG A 616 -16.32 30.97 -5.03
C ARG A 616 -15.99 30.89 -3.54
N GLY A 617 -14.73 31.11 -3.16
CA GLY A 617 -14.30 31.06 -1.76
C GLY A 617 -14.69 32.33 -1.00
N GLN A 618 -14.96 32.23 0.29
CA GLN A 618 -15.09 33.34 1.23
C GLN A 618 -13.93 33.32 2.20
N GLY A 619 -13.60 34.46 2.81
CA GLY A 619 -12.48 34.57 3.73
C GLY A 619 -11.12 34.42 3.05
N THR A 620 -10.11 34.00 3.82
CA THR A 620 -8.79 33.67 3.32
C THR A 620 -8.81 32.38 2.53
N ASN A 621 -8.28 32.40 1.30
CA ASN A 621 -8.19 31.23 0.44
C ASN A 621 -6.72 30.88 0.15
N ALA A 622 -6.44 29.57 0.01
CA ALA A 622 -5.10 29.09 -0.36
C ALA A 622 -5.20 27.81 -1.20
N ALA A 623 -4.25 27.66 -2.13
CA ALA A 623 -4.06 26.47 -2.96
C ALA A 623 -2.63 25.97 -2.81
N TYR A 624 -2.47 24.73 -2.42
CA TYR A 624 -1.22 24.15 -1.99
C TYR A 624 -0.70 23.10 -2.99
N VAL A 625 0.60 23.13 -3.25
CA VAL A 625 1.38 21.94 -3.58
C VAL A 625 1.85 21.34 -2.25
N ARG A 626 1.19 20.28 -1.79
CA ARG A 626 1.51 19.57 -0.57
C ARG A 626 2.50 18.46 -0.87
N PHE A 627 3.60 18.41 -0.13
CA PHE A 627 4.52 17.27 -0.16
C PHE A 627 3.91 16.06 0.56
N ALA A 628 4.36 14.82 0.25
CA ALA A 628 3.84 13.57 0.77
C ALA A 628 3.60 13.61 2.30
N GLU A 629 2.93 12.62 2.87
CA GLU A 629 2.35 12.63 4.23
C GLU A 629 3.25 13.25 5.32
N ASN A 630 4.57 13.03 5.24
CA ASN A 630 5.54 13.56 6.19
C ASN A 630 6.20 14.89 5.76
N GLY A 631 5.95 15.36 4.52
CA GLY A 631 6.62 16.52 3.95
C GLY A 631 8.04 16.18 3.45
N LEU A 632 8.78 17.22 3.02
CA LEU A 632 10.18 17.14 2.60
C LEU A 632 11.09 17.62 3.72
N LEU A 633 11.93 16.76 4.25
CA LEU A 633 12.89 17.13 5.30
C LEU A 633 13.90 18.15 4.75
N ILE A 634 14.07 19.25 5.47
CA ILE A 634 15.12 20.22 5.20
C ILE A 634 16.40 19.74 5.89
N ASP A 635 17.48 19.62 5.13
CA ASP A 635 18.77 19.22 5.69
C ASP A 635 19.18 20.12 6.88
N ASP A 636 19.62 19.52 7.98
CA ASP A 636 19.87 20.23 9.24
C ASP A 636 20.95 21.32 9.12
N ILE A 637 21.92 21.13 8.20
CA ILE A 637 22.97 22.13 7.94
C ILE A 637 22.58 23.14 6.84
N ALA A 638 21.42 22.97 6.19
CA ALA A 638 20.94 23.92 5.20
C ALA A 638 20.51 25.23 5.87
N GLN A 639 20.95 26.33 5.31
CA GLN A 639 20.59 27.68 5.78
C GLN A 639 19.21 28.11 5.26
N GLY A 640 18.71 27.44 4.20
CA GLY A 640 17.42 27.73 3.61
C GLY A 640 17.12 26.84 2.40
N PHE A 641 16.07 27.20 1.68
CA PHE A 641 15.75 26.57 0.42
C PHE A 641 15.30 27.58 -0.64
N GLY A 642 15.46 27.20 -1.89
CA GLY A 642 15.02 27.98 -3.03
C GLY A 642 14.17 27.16 -3.99
N VAL A 643 13.22 27.81 -4.66
CA VAL A 643 12.38 27.20 -5.71
C VAL A 643 12.24 28.16 -6.88
N SER A 644 12.29 27.65 -8.10
CA SER A 644 12.03 28.45 -9.30
C SER A 644 10.53 28.47 -9.58
N ILE A 645 9.97 29.67 -9.66
CA ILE A 645 8.58 29.95 -9.99
C ILE A 645 8.48 30.69 -11.32
N HIS A 646 7.64 30.18 -12.23
CA HIS A 646 7.29 30.90 -13.44
C HIS A 646 6.09 31.80 -13.14
N GLY A 647 6.31 33.10 -13.17
CA GLY A 647 5.30 34.10 -12.89
C GLY A 647 4.45 34.39 -14.13
N ASN A 648 3.24 34.86 -13.88
CA ASN A 648 2.21 35.27 -14.81
C ASN A 648 1.79 36.75 -14.65
N ASN A 649 2.48 37.49 -13.77
CA ASN A 649 2.17 38.88 -13.38
C ASN A 649 0.78 39.01 -12.68
N GLY A 650 0.32 37.97 -12.02
CA GLY A 650 -1.00 37.89 -11.36
C GLY A 650 -1.04 38.38 -9.91
N ASN A 651 0.09 38.93 -9.42
CA ASN A 651 0.24 39.44 -8.06
C ASN A 651 -0.08 38.40 -6.96
N GLU A 652 0.18 37.10 -7.23
CA GLU A 652 -0.01 36.02 -6.26
C GLU A 652 0.94 36.17 -5.08
N TRP A 653 0.44 35.99 -3.85
CA TRP A 653 1.24 35.82 -2.66
C TRP A 653 1.68 34.37 -2.53
N ILE A 654 2.96 34.08 -2.73
CA ILE A 654 3.47 32.71 -2.66
C ILE A 654 4.21 32.53 -1.34
N ARG A 655 3.82 31.46 -0.62
CA ARG A 655 4.35 31.11 0.68
C ARG A 655 4.79 29.66 0.76
N ALA A 656 5.59 29.36 1.77
CA ALA A 656 5.92 28.00 2.17
C ALA A 656 5.49 27.76 3.63
N GLU A 657 5.04 26.55 3.93
CA GLU A 657 4.75 26.11 5.29
C GLU A 657 5.79 25.09 5.73
N VAL A 658 6.51 25.42 6.79
CA VAL A 658 7.56 24.58 7.38
C VAL A 658 7.19 24.25 8.80
N GLN A 659 7.16 22.97 9.15
CA GLN A 659 7.06 22.50 10.53
C GLN A 659 8.44 22.28 11.08
N ASP A 660 8.76 22.91 12.20
CA ASP A 660 10.05 22.75 12.90
C ASP A 660 10.06 21.57 13.89
N GLY A 661 11.22 21.28 14.46
CA GLY A 661 11.42 20.17 15.40
C GLY A 661 10.66 20.27 16.71
N SER A 662 10.12 21.45 17.06
CA SER A 662 9.20 21.63 18.19
C SER A 662 7.74 21.33 17.83
N GLY A 663 7.44 21.07 16.54
CA GLY A 663 6.09 20.93 16.01
C GLY A 663 5.44 22.25 15.59
N THR A 664 6.14 23.39 15.75
CA THR A 664 5.62 24.72 15.38
C THR A 664 5.56 24.87 13.85
N ILE A 665 4.44 25.41 13.36
CA ILE A 665 4.24 25.69 11.94
C ILE A 665 4.65 27.11 11.61
N HIS A 666 5.67 27.27 10.78
CA HIS A 666 6.16 28.54 10.25
C HIS A 666 5.63 28.77 8.84
N ARG A 667 5.03 29.95 8.58
CA ARG A 667 4.54 30.34 7.26
C ARG A 667 5.48 31.41 6.70
N LEU A 668 6.37 30.97 5.82
CA LEU A 668 7.45 31.78 5.27
C LEU A 668 7.03 32.38 3.92
N ASP A 669 7.29 33.65 3.70
CA ASP A 669 7.00 34.32 2.46
C ASP A 669 8.11 34.07 1.43
N LEU A 670 7.77 33.41 0.31
CA LEU A 670 8.62 33.29 -0.85
C LEU A 670 8.57 34.59 -1.68
N THR A 671 7.38 35.16 -1.87
CA THR A 671 7.18 36.50 -2.44
C THR A 671 5.81 37.04 -2.00
N PRO A 672 5.72 38.34 -1.64
CA PRO A 672 4.45 38.98 -1.33
C PRO A 672 3.57 39.23 -2.56
N GLY A 673 4.11 39.12 -3.78
CA GLY A 673 3.37 39.26 -5.03
C GLY A 673 4.18 38.88 -6.25
N VAL A 674 3.56 38.09 -7.15
CA VAL A 674 4.16 37.72 -8.44
C VAL A 674 3.94 38.85 -9.45
N ASN A 675 4.89 39.76 -9.52
CA ASN A 675 4.90 40.95 -10.40
C ASN A 675 5.88 40.80 -11.58
N TRP A 676 6.06 39.58 -12.06
CA TRP A 676 6.95 39.28 -13.19
C TRP A 676 6.33 38.18 -14.07
N THR A 677 6.87 38.03 -15.26
CA THR A 677 6.63 36.92 -16.19
C THR A 677 7.92 36.11 -16.37
N GLY A 678 7.80 34.81 -16.63
CA GLY A 678 8.95 33.92 -16.80
C GLY A 678 9.50 33.39 -15.47
N TRP A 679 10.62 32.68 -15.57
CA TRP A 679 11.21 32.01 -14.41
C TRP A 679 11.96 32.96 -13.48
N ARG A 680 11.72 32.86 -12.17
CA ARG A 680 12.50 33.52 -11.12
C ARG A 680 12.73 32.55 -9.99
N LYS A 681 13.97 32.44 -9.49
CA LYS A 681 14.29 31.68 -8.30
C LYS A 681 13.98 32.54 -7.07
N LEU A 682 13.18 31.98 -6.17
CA LEU A 682 12.81 32.56 -4.87
C LEU A 682 13.49 31.76 -3.77
N GLN A 683 13.92 32.42 -2.69
CA GLN A 683 14.64 31.79 -1.59
C GLN A 683 14.09 32.24 -0.24
N VAL A 684 14.10 31.31 0.73
CA VAL A 684 13.80 31.61 2.14
C VAL A 684 14.89 31.05 3.05
N ASN A 685 15.15 31.78 4.11
CA ASN A 685 16.09 31.36 5.15
C ASN A 685 15.33 30.54 6.20
N THR A 686 15.89 29.42 6.61
CA THR A 686 15.35 28.51 7.64
C THR A 686 16.40 28.19 8.72
N ALA A 687 17.52 28.87 8.73
CA ALA A 687 18.62 28.59 9.67
C ALA A 687 18.25 28.78 11.16
N SER A 688 17.28 29.67 11.44
CA SER A 688 16.77 29.91 12.80
C SER A 688 15.71 28.90 13.29
N LEU A 689 15.24 28.01 12.44
CA LEU A 689 14.21 27.03 12.81
C LEU A 689 14.82 25.88 13.59
N THR A 690 14.09 25.39 14.59
CA THR A 690 14.48 24.20 15.37
C THR A 690 14.52 22.96 14.45
N ARG A 691 15.62 22.22 14.48
CA ARG A 691 15.78 20.99 13.69
C ARG A 691 15.27 19.77 14.46
N PRO A 692 14.78 18.72 13.74
CA PRO A 692 14.59 18.65 12.29
C PRO A 692 13.44 19.56 11.81
N ALA A 693 13.57 20.18 10.63
CA ALA A 693 12.52 20.99 10.03
C ALA A 693 12.03 20.36 8.72
N THR A 694 10.74 20.46 8.44
CA THR A 694 10.09 19.80 7.32
C THR A 694 9.26 20.78 6.50
N LEU A 695 9.54 20.89 5.21
CA LEU A 695 8.73 21.64 4.27
C LEU A 695 7.46 20.85 3.95
N LYS A 696 6.30 21.35 4.40
CA LYS A 696 5.00 20.71 4.22
C LYS A 696 4.35 21.08 2.89
N ARG A 697 4.39 22.37 2.53
CA ARG A 697 3.64 22.91 1.40
C ARG A 697 4.33 24.14 0.81
N ILE A 698 4.15 24.34 -0.51
CA ILE A 698 4.33 25.61 -1.20
C ILE A 698 2.98 26.01 -1.75
N TYR A 699 2.57 27.28 -1.61
CA TYR A 699 1.19 27.63 -1.91
C TYR A 699 0.99 29.09 -2.32
N VAL A 700 -0.09 29.30 -3.06
CA VAL A 700 -0.66 30.61 -3.35
C VAL A 700 -1.72 30.91 -2.29
N ALA A 701 -1.69 32.14 -1.72
CA ALA A 701 -2.68 32.58 -0.77
C ALA A 701 -3.30 33.94 -1.16
N VAL A 702 -4.59 34.10 -0.84
CA VAL A 702 -5.31 35.37 -0.95
C VAL A 702 -6.05 35.61 0.35
N PRO A 703 -5.58 36.53 1.21
CA PRO A 703 -6.30 36.97 2.40
C PRO A 703 -7.60 37.67 2.03
N GLU A 704 -8.59 37.63 2.92
CA GLU A 704 -9.90 38.22 2.67
C GLU A 704 -9.80 39.72 2.35
N GLU A 705 -9.04 40.46 3.10
CA GLU A 705 -8.81 41.90 2.94
C GLU A 705 -8.08 42.29 1.66
N GLN A 706 -7.45 41.33 0.96
CA GLN A 706 -6.66 41.57 -0.25
C GLN A 706 -7.32 40.97 -1.52
N ARG A 707 -8.54 40.45 -1.44
CA ARG A 707 -9.25 39.83 -2.57
C ARG A 707 -9.39 40.73 -3.80
N GLY A 708 -9.56 42.04 -3.59
CA GLY A 708 -9.63 43.01 -4.69
C GLY A 708 -8.29 43.41 -5.32
N GLN A 709 -7.17 42.97 -4.74
CA GLN A 709 -5.82 43.35 -5.15
C GLN A 709 -5.03 42.20 -5.79
N ARG A 710 -5.56 40.97 -5.73
CA ARG A 710 -4.87 39.76 -6.18
C ARG A 710 -5.72 38.96 -7.17
N SER A 711 -5.07 38.19 -8.03
CA SER A 711 -5.75 37.28 -8.94
C SER A 711 -6.50 36.20 -8.14
N LEU A 712 -7.82 36.06 -8.39
CA LEU A 712 -8.63 35.00 -7.76
C LEU A 712 -8.65 33.71 -8.57
N GLN A 713 -8.17 33.74 -9.81
CA GLN A 713 -7.95 32.56 -10.65
C GLN A 713 -6.60 32.66 -11.33
N GLY A 714 -5.90 31.57 -11.44
CA GLY A 714 -4.62 31.56 -12.09
C GLY A 714 -3.87 30.27 -11.98
N SER A 715 -2.61 30.33 -12.39
CA SER A 715 -1.68 29.23 -12.23
C SER A 715 -0.26 29.72 -12.13
N ILE A 716 0.56 28.98 -11.39
CA ILE A 716 2.02 29.13 -11.35
C ILE A 716 2.68 27.82 -11.74
N LEU A 717 3.89 27.89 -12.31
CA LEU A 717 4.70 26.70 -12.55
C LEU A 717 5.87 26.67 -11.56
N LEU A 718 6.23 25.45 -11.12
CA LEU A 718 7.30 25.20 -10.19
C LEU A 718 8.34 24.26 -10.81
N LYS A 719 9.64 24.57 -10.63
CA LYS A 719 10.74 23.66 -10.93
C LYS A 719 11.92 23.89 -10.00
N GLY A 720 12.74 22.85 -9.81
CA GLY A 720 14.03 22.94 -9.15
C GLY A 720 13.95 23.49 -7.73
N LEU A 721 13.53 22.67 -6.77
CA LEU A 721 13.70 22.98 -5.35
C LEU A 721 15.14 22.67 -4.95
N THR A 722 15.83 23.64 -4.34
CA THR A 722 17.22 23.49 -3.91
C THR A 722 17.34 23.82 -2.43
N PHE A 723 18.23 23.13 -1.71
CA PHE A 723 18.69 23.61 -0.40
C PHE A 723 19.89 24.52 -0.58
N THR A 724 19.97 25.57 0.24
CA THR A 724 21.11 26.50 0.29
C THR A 724 21.96 26.25 1.53
N TYR A 725 23.27 26.16 1.32
CA TYR A 725 24.27 25.97 2.37
C TYR A 725 25.15 27.20 2.42
N GLY A 726 26.17 27.23 3.28
CA GLY A 726 27.10 28.38 3.38
C GLY A 726 27.71 28.81 2.03
N ALA A 727 28.31 29.99 1.96
CA ALA A 727 28.81 30.56 0.72
C ALA A 727 29.80 29.64 0.00
N ARG A 728 29.55 29.40 -1.30
CA ARG A 728 30.48 28.68 -2.19
C ARG A 728 31.52 29.66 -2.73
N GLU A 729 32.82 29.34 -2.61
CA GLU A 729 33.80 29.93 -3.52
C GLU A 729 33.47 29.54 -4.97
N ALA A 730 33.33 30.53 -5.85
CA ALA A 730 32.96 30.30 -7.23
C ALA A 730 34.04 29.46 -7.95
N GLU A 731 33.71 28.20 -8.23
CA GLU A 731 34.49 27.45 -9.20
C GLU A 731 34.22 28.01 -10.61
N PRO A 732 35.27 28.25 -11.43
CA PRO A 732 35.08 28.77 -12.78
C PRO A 732 34.39 27.69 -13.61
N SER A 733 33.15 27.95 -14.02
CA SER A 733 32.39 27.16 -14.98
C SER A 733 32.88 27.37 -16.41
N GLN A 734 34.10 26.99 -16.76
CA GLN A 734 34.47 26.83 -18.14
C GLN A 734 34.16 25.40 -18.60
N GLN A 735 33.26 25.26 -19.55
CA GLN A 735 33.02 24.02 -20.27
C GLN A 735 34.34 23.59 -20.92
N GLN A 736 34.98 22.53 -20.39
CA GLN A 736 36.28 22.07 -20.89
C GLN A 736 36.05 21.23 -22.15
N ILE A 737 36.74 21.60 -23.24
CA ILE A 737 36.78 20.82 -24.47
C ILE A 737 38.05 19.99 -24.46
N LEU A 738 37.89 18.67 -24.51
CA LEU A 738 39.00 17.73 -24.59
C LEU A 738 39.04 17.14 -26.01
N GLU A 739 40.24 17.12 -26.63
CA GLU A 739 40.45 16.50 -27.91
C GLU A 739 41.63 15.52 -27.83
N LEU A 740 41.44 14.32 -28.29
CA LEU A 740 42.45 13.28 -28.32
C LEU A 740 42.36 12.45 -29.61
N ARG A 741 43.45 11.77 -29.99
CA ARG A 741 43.48 10.87 -31.13
C ARG A 741 43.96 9.45 -30.71
N ILE A 742 43.33 8.46 -31.33
CA ILE A 742 43.70 7.06 -31.11
C ILE A 742 45.19 6.85 -31.51
N GLY A 743 45.98 6.18 -30.71
CA GLY A 743 47.37 5.90 -30.90
C GLY A 743 48.33 7.08 -30.66
N GLN A 744 47.83 8.27 -30.30
CA GLN A 744 48.67 9.42 -29.98
C GLN A 744 48.63 9.75 -28.49
N LYS A 745 49.75 10.06 -27.88
CA LYS A 745 49.83 10.47 -26.46
C LYS A 745 49.39 11.89 -26.21
N THR A 746 49.13 12.70 -27.25
CA THR A 746 48.74 14.07 -27.12
C THR A 746 47.25 14.21 -26.78
N LEU A 747 46.95 14.96 -25.72
CA LEU A 747 45.64 15.41 -25.27
C LEU A 747 45.60 16.93 -25.37
N MET A 748 44.60 17.48 -26.04
CA MET A 748 44.37 18.93 -26.06
C MET A 748 43.23 19.25 -25.04
N VAL A 749 43.51 20.18 -24.16
CA VAL A 749 42.55 20.67 -23.14
C VAL A 749 42.32 22.16 -23.41
N ASN A 750 41.17 22.56 -23.89
CA ASN A 750 40.86 23.95 -24.31
C ASN A 750 41.93 24.54 -25.26
N GLY A 751 42.47 23.72 -26.18
CA GLY A 751 43.53 24.08 -27.09
C GLY A 751 44.96 24.01 -26.56
N ALA A 752 45.15 23.81 -25.28
CA ALA A 752 46.49 23.59 -24.68
C ALA A 752 46.91 22.11 -24.75
N LYS A 753 48.14 21.86 -25.15
CA LYS A 753 48.71 20.50 -25.30
C LYS A 753 49.15 19.93 -23.97
N THR A 754 48.72 18.70 -23.67
CA THR A 754 49.18 17.86 -22.56
C THR A 754 49.55 16.48 -23.08
N GLU A 755 50.53 15.82 -22.50
CA GLU A 755 50.94 14.46 -22.91
C GLU A 755 50.49 13.42 -21.91
N MET A 756 49.91 12.34 -22.42
CA MET A 756 49.54 11.13 -21.67
C MET A 756 50.71 10.12 -21.66
N ASP A 757 50.87 9.39 -20.64
CA ASP A 757 51.92 8.32 -20.54
C ASP A 757 51.56 7.10 -21.42
N VAL A 758 50.26 6.82 -21.64
CA VAL A 758 49.77 5.77 -22.54
C VAL A 758 48.78 6.37 -23.53
N ALA A 759 48.91 6.06 -24.81
CA ALA A 759 48.00 6.52 -25.83
C ALA A 759 46.62 5.82 -25.76
N PRO A 760 45.50 6.46 -26.18
CA PRO A 760 44.22 5.79 -26.34
C PRO A 760 44.31 4.61 -27.32
N VAL A 761 43.70 3.50 -26.98
CA VAL A 761 43.70 2.26 -27.78
C VAL A 761 42.27 1.82 -28.08
N VAL A 762 42.09 1.07 -29.18
CA VAL A 762 40.79 0.44 -29.50
C VAL A 762 40.87 -1.04 -29.11
N VAL A 763 39.92 -1.47 -28.30
CA VAL A 763 39.72 -2.87 -27.88
C VAL A 763 38.29 -3.26 -28.16
N ASN A 764 38.03 -4.29 -28.96
CA ASN A 764 36.70 -4.75 -29.34
C ASN A 764 35.79 -3.61 -29.89
N GLY A 765 36.39 -2.71 -30.71
CA GLY A 765 35.65 -1.59 -31.29
C GLY A 765 35.31 -0.45 -30.33
N ARG A 766 35.81 -0.45 -29.10
CA ARG A 766 35.64 0.61 -28.09
C ARG A 766 36.99 1.26 -27.75
N THR A 767 36.98 2.57 -27.59
CA THR A 767 38.18 3.34 -27.23
C THR A 767 38.37 3.29 -25.71
N LEU A 768 39.52 2.80 -25.28
CA LEU A 768 39.99 2.86 -23.91
C LEU A 768 40.99 3.99 -23.75
N VAL A 769 40.93 4.72 -22.65
CA VAL A 769 41.78 5.88 -22.33
C VAL A 769 42.35 5.75 -20.91
N PRO A 770 43.52 6.32 -20.61
CA PRO A 770 44.08 6.32 -19.26
C PRO A 770 43.19 7.14 -18.32
N VAL A 771 42.68 6.51 -17.24
CA VAL A 771 41.74 7.12 -16.30
C VAL A 771 42.23 8.45 -15.72
N ARG A 772 43.49 8.48 -15.27
CA ARG A 772 44.09 9.63 -14.58
C ARG A 772 44.06 10.90 -15.44
N PHE A 773 44.50 10.82 -16.69
CA PHE A 773 44.64 11.99 -17.55
C PHE A 773 43.30 12.57 -17.94
N ILE A 774 42.34 11.73 -18.32
CA ILE A 774 41.02 12.18 -18.72
C ILE A 774 40.29 12.79 -17.54
N SER A 775 40.36 12.14 -16.40
CA SER A 775 39.68 12.63 -15.20
C SER A 775 40.26 13.93 -14.67
N GLN A 776 41.59 14.09 -14.65
CA GLN A 776 42.21 15.36 -14.28
C GLN A 776 41.85 16.49 -15.24
N ALA A 777 41.86 16.20 -16.56
CA ALA A 777 41.49 17.17 -17.60
C ALA A 777 40.00 17.57 -17.49
N LEU A 778 39.14 16.73 -16.91
CA LEU A 778 37.72 17.03 -16.65
C LEU A 778 37.47 17.64 -15.27
N GLY A 779 38.52 17.95 -14.49
CA GLY A 779 38.37 18.46 -13.13
C GLY A 779 37.86 17.42 -12.14
N SER A 780 38.04 16.13 -12.44
CA SER A 780 37.62 15.00 -11.59
C SER A 780 38.76 14.51 -10.72
N SER A 781 38.45 13.97 -9.54
CA SER A 781 39.40 13.24 -8.69
C SER A 781 39.36 11.75 -9.04
N VAL A 782 40.55 11.12 -9.03
CA VAL A 782 40.70 9.66 -9.23
C VAL A 782 41.33 9.06 -8.01
N LEU A 783 40.70 8.04 -7.45
CA LEU A 783 41.23 7.23 -6.37
C LEU A 783 41.50 5.83 -6.89
N TRP A 784 42.54 5.18 -6.36
CA TRP A 784 42.82 3.78 -6.62
C TRP A 784 42.88 3.02 -5.31
N ASP A 785 42.05 2.01 -5.18
CA ASP A 785 42.09 1.06 -4.08
C ASP A 785 42.80 -0.22 -4.55
N GLY A 786 44.03 -0.45 -4.05
CA GLY A 786 44.85 -1.60 -4.43
C GLY A 786 44.29 -2.91 -3.88
N ALA A 787 43.62 -2.89 -2.72
CA ALA A 787 43.02 -4.08 -2.10
C ALA A 787 41.76 -4.54 -2.85
N ALA A 788 40.85 -3.59 -3.15
CA ALA A 788 39.67 -3.84 -3.94
C ALA A 788 39.92 -3.87 -5.46
N ARG A 789 41.14 -3.50 -5.90
CA ARG A 789 41.51 -3.38 -7.31
C ARG A 789 40.55 -2.57 -8.14
N ASN A 790 40.07 -1.47 -7.58
CA ASN A 790 39.11 -0.58 -8.28
C ASN A 790 39.69 0.83 -8.46
N ALA A 791 39.23 1.47 -9.54
CA ALA A 791 39.40 2.90 -9.77
C ALA A 791 38.09 3.61 -9.49
N THR A 792 38.11 4.68 -8.69
CA THR A 792 36.97 5.54 -8.40
C THR A 792 37.20 6.89 -9.06
N VAL A 793 36.21 7.36 -9.85
CA VAL A 793 36.20 8.70 -10.45
C VAL A 793 35.13 9.53 -9.75
N ILE A 794 35.52 10.73 -9.27
CA ILE A 794 34.61 11.61 -8.53
C ILE A 794 34.58 12.98 -9.22
N LYS A 795 33.39 13.45 -9.63
CA LYS A 795 33.17 14.79 -10.19
C LYS A 795 31.91 15.42 -9.60
N GLY A 796 32.05 16.51 -8.85
CA GLY A 796 30.93 17.11 -8.13
C GLY A 796 30.30 16.09 -7.18
N ARG A 797 29.03 15.75 -7.42
CA ARG A 797 28.25 14.73 -6.68
C ARG A 797 28.29 13.33 -7.31
N ARG A 798 28.91 13.19 -8.50
CA ARG A 798 29.02 11.90 -9.21
C ARG A 798 30.13 11.04 -8.62
N TRP A 799 29.86 9.78 -8.43
CA TRP A 799 30.78 8.74 -7.96
C TRP A 799 30.72 7.53 -8.90
N ILE A 800 31.83 7.16 -9.52
CA ILE A 800 31.91 6.06 -10.47
C ILE A 800 33.01 5.11 -10.02
N ASP A 801 32.67 3.85 -9.77
CA ASP A 801 33.61 2.78 -9.49
C ASP A 801 33.75 1.82 -10.69
N LEU A 802 34.98 1.44 -11.02
CA LEU A 802 35.31 0.53 -12.12
C LEU A 802 36.38 -0.46 -11.68
N TRP A 803 36.27 -1.69 -12.16
CA TRP A 803 37.22 -2.76 -11.86
C TRP A 803 37.90 -3.25 -13.15
N PRO A 804 39.25 -3.26 -13.25
CA PRO A 804 39.95 -3.87 -14.38
C PRO A 804 39.59 -5.34 -14.55
N GLY A 805 39.12 -5.71 -15.76
CA GLY A 805 38.66 -7.06 -16.09
C GLY A 805 37.17 -7.32 -15.87
N GLU A 806 36.41 -6.41 -15.25
CA GLU A 806 34.96 -6.56 -15.07
C GLU A 806 34.20 -5.66 -16.05
N ALA A 807 33.23 -6.24 -16.78
CA ALA A 807 32.39 -5.52 -17.74
C ALA A 807 31.20 -4.83 -17.05
N VAL A 808 31.40 -4.33 -15.83
CA VAL A 808 30.40 -3.59 -15.02
C VAL A 808 31.11 -2.42 -14.36
N MET A 809 30.46 -1.27 -14.34
CA MET A 809 30.80 -0.14 -13.48
C MET A 809 29.66 0.19 -12.56
N VAL A 810 29.90 0.89 -11.47
CA VAL A 810 28.87 1.39 -10.55
C VAL A 810 28.87 2.90 -10.59
N VAL A 811 27.72 3.50 -10.95
CA VAL A 811 27.51 4.94 -11.02
C VAL A 811 26.47 5.33 -9.97
N ASP A 812 26.88 6.10 -8.96
CA ASP A 812 26.01 6.55 -7.87
C ASP A 812 25.20 5.40 -7.25
N GLY A 813 25.84 4.23 -7.06
CA GLY A 813 25.21 3.03 -6.49
C GLY A 813 24.44 2.16 -7.50
N ASN A 814 24.37 2.52 -8.78
CA ASN A 814 23.69 1.74 -9.80
C ASN A 814 24.71 0.98 -10.66
N GLY A 815 24.48 -0.30 -10.86
CA GLY A 815 25.29 -1.13 -11.76
C GLY A 815 25.00 -0.81 -13.22
N VAL A 816 26.05 -0.52 -14.00
CA VAL A 816 25.97 -0.21 -15.44
C VAL A 816 26.84 -1.21 -16.19
N ASN A 817 26.28 -1.93 -17.13
CA ASN A 817 27.02 -2.87 -17.97
C ASN A 817 27.90 -2.11 -18.99
N LEU A 818 29.11 -2.59 -19.19
CA LEU A 818 30.08 -2.07 -20.13
C LEU A 818 30.22 -3.01 -21.34
N ASP A 819 30.31 -2.44 -22.53
CA ASP A 819 30.61 -3.20 -23.75
C ASP A 819 32.01 -3.82 -23.71
N VAL A 820 32.95 -3.15 -23.04
CA VAL A 820 34.33 -3.60 -22.85
C VAL A 820 34.75 -3.29 -21.42
N ALA A 821 35.28 -4.29 -20.74
CA ALA A 821 35.84 -4.13 -19.40
C ALA A 821 37.04 -3.15 -19.38
N PRO A 822 37.21 -2.33 -18.33
CA PRO A 822 38.44 -1.61 -18.07
C PRO A 822 39.63 -2.56 -18.06
N GLN A 823 40.78 -2.13 -18.58
CA GLN A 823 41.98 -2.97 -18.71
C GLN A 823 43.18 -2.30 -18.09
N LEU A 824 44.11 -3.13 -17.64
CA LEU A 824 45.45 -2.68 -17.21
C LEU A 824 46.42 -2.79 -18.39
N ILE A 825 46.79 -1.65 -19.01
CA ILE A 825 47.73 -1.62 -20.16
C ILE A 825 48.93 -0.77 -19.78
N GLN A 826 50.11 -1.33 -19.90
CA GLN A 826 51.39 -0.70 -19.53
C GLN A 826 51.38 -0.12 -18.10
N GLY A 827 50.74 -0.86 -17.16
CA GLY A 827 50.63 -0.44 -15.78
C GLY A 827 49.62 0.69 -15.51
N ARG A 828 48.80 1.05 -16.49
CA ARG A 828 47.71 2.07 -16.37
C ARG A 828 46.35 1.46 -16.54
N THR A 829 45.41 1.91 -15.70
CA THR A 829 43.99 1.57 -15.85
C THR A 829 43.41 2.36 -17.00
N MET A 830 43.02 1.64 -18.04
CA MET A 830 42.38 2.17 -19.25
C MET A 830 40.86 1.92 -19.14
N LEU A 831 40.07 2.99 -19.32
CA LEU A 831 38.62 2.97 -19.19
C LEU A 831 37.88 3.12 -20.53
N PRO A 832 36.70 2.50 -20.70
CA PRO A 832 35.83 2.75 -21.83
C PRO A 832 35.37 4.23 -21.82
N LEU A 833 35.96 5.04 -22.73
CA LEU A 833 35.83 6.50 -22.72
C LEU A 833 34.37 6.95 -22.74
N ARG A 834 33.57 6.39 -23.65
CA ARG A 834 32.18 6.83 -23.86
C ARG A 834 31.34 6.60 -22.61
N ALA A 835 31.38 5.38 -22.03
CA ALA A 835 30.57 5.02 -20.87
C ALA A 835 30.87 5.92 -19.66
N VAL A 836 32.16 6.22 -19.41
CA VAL A 836 32.57 7.10 -18.31
C VAL A 836 32.20 8.56 -18.60
N ALA A 837 32.44 9.04 -19.81
CA ALA A 837 32.14 10.44 -20.20
C ALA A 837 30.63 10.72 -20.11
N GLU A 838 29.79 9.85 -20.65
CA GLU A 838 28.33 9.99 -20.62
C GLU A 838 27.80 9.92 -19.16
N SER A 839 28.42 9.11 -18.31
CA SER A 839 28.10 9.06 -16.86
C SER A 839 28.50 10.33 -16.09
N LEU A 840 29.38 11.14 -16.67
CA LEU A 840 29.78 12.47 -16.18
C LEU A 840 29.06 13.62 -16.89
N ASP A 841 27.98 13.32 -17.58
CA ASP A 841 27.12 14.26 -18.34
C ASP A 841 27.88 14.97 -19.49
N LEU A 842 28.84 14.28 -20.14
CA LEU A 842 29.63 14.80 -21.28
C LEU A 842 29.20 14.15 -22.57
N SER A 843 29.16 14.93 -23.65
CA SER A 843 28.96 14.42 -25.00
C SER A 843 30.28 13.93 -25.60
N VAL A 844 30.23 12.83 -26.35
CA VAL A 844 31.39 12.22 -27.02
C VAL A 844 31.17 12.26 -28.53
N HIS A 845 31.99 13.04 -29.26
CA HIS A 845 31.97 13.09 -30.71
C HIS A 845 33.19 12.37 -31.29
N TRP A 846 32.98 11.47 -32.25
CA TRP A 846 34.01 10.69 -32.93
C TRP A 846 34.06 11.08 -34.42
N ASP A 847 35.26 11.45 -34.91
CA ASP A 847 35.55 11.64 -36.30
C ASP A 847 36.39 10.48 -36.86
N PRO A 848 35.83 9.60 -37.71
CA PRO A 848 36.52 8.41 -38.22
C PRO A 848 37.60 8.76 -39.24
N GLN A 849 37.59 9.94 -39.88
CA GLN A 849 38.57 10.33 -40.90
C GLN A 849 39.88 10.76 -40.25
N THR A 850 39.77 11.50 -39.16
CA THR A 850 40.96 12.02 -38.43
C THR A 850 41.33 11.20 -37.21
N LEU A 851 40.59 10.13 -36.86
CA LEU A 851 40.70 9.34 -35.66
C LEU A 851 40.66 10.19 -34.38
N LYS A 852 39.90 11.30 -34.42
CA LYS A 852 39.81 12.30 -33.39
C LYS A 852 38.55 12.10 -32.55
N ILE A 853 38.74 12.21 -31.25
CA ILE A 853 37.64 12.21 -30.28
C ILE A 853 37.60 13.58 -29.63
N THR A 854 36.37 14.14 -29.52
CA THR A 854 36.12 15.40 -28.82
C THR A 854 35.11 15.14 -27.70
N LEU A 855 35.41 15.59 -26.50
CA LEU A 855 34.51 15.57 -25.31
C LEU A 855 34.11 17.04 -25.02
N LYS A 856 32.82 17.24 -24.73
CA LYS A 856 32.26 18.57 -24.40
C LYS A 856 31.31 18.46 -23.23
#